data_791cc604108c8ad2420654eef7a22686
#
_entry.id   791cc604108c8ad2420654eef7a22686
#
_cell.length_a   1.000
_cell.length_b   1.000
_cell.length_c   1.000
_cell.angle_alpha   90.00
_cell.angle_beta   90.00
_cell.angle_gamma   90.00
#
_symmetry.space_group_name_H-M   'P 1'
#
loop_
_entity.id
_entity.type
_entity.pdbx_description
1 polymer ?
#
loop_
_entity_poly.entity_id
_entity_poly.type
_entity_poly.pdbx_seq_one_letter_code
_entity_poly.pdbx_strand_id
1 'polypeptide(L)'
;MKRFYVCLTVCFFAALSWAQGVMPLPTLHVEGKWLVDQQGNHVVLHGVMDTPNMYFNGWRWGSPWDGSGTGYDTNGATKCKNYFEKIFAGLEKAKCNVFRLHLDPAWTNDPSSSYVYPGSAGQPSEATSEADIKKFNPTRLKTFLVNLYWPLIKKALDHGMYVVVRPPGVCPPNLKVGDYYQQYLMTVWDIFTQLNNVKKYAGQVSIELANEPVALKNAKGEDDPKALHDYFQPIVEKIRSNGFTGIIWVPGTGWQANYTSYATHPIEGYNIGYAVHDYCGWYGCSDDNPDPQNKINNFHKQVPVVDTNPVIITEVDWSPINPNAEGHYDEHGNWVQPNYGTWATGSTSKWGNAYKTMLDHFGNISMTLSGTGCLIDVDDLINNNKVSPAFGGMEEGCGKACMDWYAEYYNVDYPQADYIEYGEDLLKVEKVEVPKDEIEMMIGNSCSPQLIATYHYGHTGNISSQAVYEVNSDAIDIEDGLIFGRKEGIANVKASYTDPLDNTQETSFTVRSTFFPFSAQYINTDLFAQGKYYEKTHTFAPGQWGQMGWEYKDGADMSGYKYLVIKLKTTSSNSHLNIFTEGSIWTPCCSTPDFGSKTLIVLNLQTAKYTSDGNKKGQALDTKNIRIVSFWGNGNQNIMVNDMYLTNNSDYSREKTTGVAVVESEDQQVVDVWSMTGQPVKKAVNIDQATQGLVPGFYIVGKKKVLIK
;
A
#
# COMPACT_ATOMS: atom_id res chain seq x y z
N MET A 1 34.91 61.54 -38.11
CA MET A 1 34.58 60.12 -38.24
C MET A 1 34.76 59.48 -36.86
N LYS A 2 33.65 59.30 -36.12
CA LYS A 2 33.68 58.61 -34.82
C LYS A 2 33.11 57.21 -35.04
N ARG A 3 33.93 56.20 -34.80
CA ARG A 3 33.51 54.78 -34.85
C ARG A 3 32.85 54.43 -33.53
N PHE A 4 31.57 54.06 -33.59
CA PHE A 4 30.87 53.42 -32.48
C PHE A 4 31.25 51.93 -32.49
N TYR A 5 31.82 51.41 -31.40
CA TYR A 5 31.90 50.01 -31.09
C TYR A 5 30.67 49.62 -30.28
N VAL A 6 29.81 48.81 -30.88
CA VAL A 6 28.74 48.12 -30.17
C VAL A 6 29.34 46.85 -29.58
N CYS A 7 29.53 46.82 -28.28
CA CYS A 7 29.82 45.60 -27.52
C CYS A 7 28.55 44.76 -27.42
N LEU A 8 28.46 43.67 -28.16
CA LEU A 8 27.44 42.67 -28.00
C LEU A 8 27.85 41.78 -26.81
N THR A 9 27.28 42.09 -25.63
CA THR A 9 27.40 41.21 -24.45
C THR A 9 26.39 40.07 -24.66
N VAL A 10 26.85 38.90 -25.12
CA VAL A 10 26.08 37.69 -25.13
C VAL A 10 26.03 37.16 -23.69
N CYS A 11 24.93 37.45 -23.00
CA CYS A 11 24.60 36.77 -21.76
C CYS A 11 24.23 35.32 -22.08
N PHE A 12 25.17 34.42 -21.84
CA PHE A 12 24.84 33.00 -21.68
C PHE A 12 24.05 32.85 -20.39
N PHE A 13 22.73 32.88 -20.48
CA PHE A 13 21.92 32.25 -19.48
C PHE A 13 22.14 30.75 -19.63
N ALA A 14 22.98 30.19 -18.79
CA ALA A 14 22.92 28.76 -18.52
C ALA A 14 21.58 28.52 -17.84
N ALA A 15 20.58 28.15 -18.63
CA ALA A 15 19.37 27.56 -18.11
C ALA A 15 19.78 26.26 -17.44
N LEU A 16 19.92 26.31 -16.12
CA LEU A 16 19.86 25.13 -15.27
C LEU A 16 18.45 24.58 -15.47
N SER A 17 18.30 23.71 -16.47
CA SER A 17 17.12 22.88 -16.58
C SER A 17 17.11 21.95 -15.34
N TRP A 18 16.46 22.41 -14.29
CA TRP A 18 15.91 21.50 -13.34
C TRP A 18 14.97 20.63 -14.17
N ALA A 19 15.25 19.33 -14.26
CA ALA A 19 14.31 18.37 -14.77
C ALA A 19 13.15 18.31 -13.77
N GLN A 20 12.25 19.28 -13.86
CA GLN A 20 10.95 19.19 -13.23
C GLN A 20 10.29 17.97 -13.86
N GLY A 21 9.92 16.99 -13.02
CA GLY A 21 9.21 15.82 -13.51
C GLY A 21 7.90 16.26 -14.11
N VAL A 22 7.84 16.32 -15.42
CA VAL A 22 6.60 16.56 -16.15
C VAL A 22 5.65 15.42 -15.79
N MET A 23 4.44 15.74 -15.34
CA MET A 23 3.36 14.76 -15.21
C MET A 23 2.80 14.54 -16.62
N PRO A 24 3.09 13.41 -17.29
CA PRO A 24 2.75 13.27 -18.70
C PRO A 24 1.24 13.10 -18.96
N LEU A 25 0.46 12.82 -17.89
CA LEU A 25 -0.95 12.51 -17.99
C LEU A 25 -1.74 13.24 -16.90
N PRO A 26 -3.01 13.67 -17.20
CA PRO A 26 -3.92 14.20 -16.21
C PRO A 26 -4.11 13.24 -15.03
N THR A 27 -4.37 13.77 -13.84
CA THR A 27 -4.75 12.93 -12.71
C THR A 27 -6.16 12.39 -12.88
N LEU A 28 -6.35 11.12 -12.57
CA LEU A 28 -7.66 10.47 -12.56
C LEU A 28 -8.17 10.28 -11.14
N HIS A 29 -9.48 10.42 -10.99
CA HIS A 29 -10.21 10.06 -9.79
C HIS A 29 -11.54 9.40 -10.17
N VAL A 30 -12.24 8.86 -9.17
CA VAL A 30 -13.54 8.22 -9.36
C VAL A 30 -14.65 9.19 -8.99
N GLU A 31 -15.59 9.39 -9.92
CA GLU A 31 -16.82 10.13 -9.68
C GLU A 31 -18.03 9.29 -10.10
N GLY A 32 -18.73 8.72 -9.11
CA GLY A 32 -19.77 7.73 -9.37
C GLY A 32 -19.21 6.52 -10.12
N LYS A 33 -19.81 6.19 -11.27
CA LYS A 33 -19.34 5.07 -12.08
C LYS A 33 -18.22 5.40 -13.08
N TRP A 34 -17.70 6.64 -13.05
CA TRP A 34 -16.77 7.11 -14.06
C TRP A 34 -15.36 7.30 -13.51
N LEU A 35 -14.36 7.07 -14.35
CA LEU A 35 -13.06 7.69 -14.22
C LEU A 35 -13.15 9.11 -14.77
N VAL A 36 -12.67 10.08 -14.02
CA VAL A 36 -12.77 11.50 -14.38
C VAL A 36 -11.38 12.14 -14.23
N ASP A 37 -11.01 12.97 -15.21
CA ASP A 37 -9.81 13.80 -15.11
C ASP A 37 -10.09 15.09 -14.30
N GLN A 38 -9.05 15.91 -14.10
CA GLN A 38 -9.21 17.16 -13.33
C GLN A 38 -10.06 18.21 -14.01
N GLN A 39 -10.38 18.07 -15.30
CA GLN A 39 -11.30 18.94 -16.03
C GLN A 39 -12.75 18.44 -16.01
N GLY A 40 -13.01 17.27 -15.40
CA GLY A 40 -14.33 16.65 -15.37
C GLY A 40 -14.65 15.81 -16.60
N ASN A 41 -13.68 15.52 -17.47
CA ASN A 41 -13.90 14.64 -18.62
C ASN A 41 -13.94 13.19 -18.18
N HIS A 42 -14.84 12.41 -18.75
CA HIS A 42 -14.85 10.97 -18.56
C HIS A 42 -13.70 10.34 -19.33
N VAL A 43 -12.97 9.44 -18.70
CA VAL A 43 -11.82 8.77 -19.29
C VAL A 43 -12.07 7.27 -19.32
N VAL A 44 -11.82 6.65 -20.47
CA VAL A 44 -11.86 5.19 -20.65
C VAL A 44 -10.45 4.71 -21.03
N LEU A 45 -9.94 3.71 -20.32
CA LEU A 45 -8.58 3.24 -20.51
C LEU A 45 -8.56 2.01 -21.43
N HIS A 46 -7.69 2.05 -22.44
CA HIS A 46 -7.47 0.96 -23.38
C HIS A 46 -6.00 0.67 -23.52
N GLY A 47 -5.61 -0.57 -23.30
CA GLY A 47 -4.21 -0.94 -23.41
C GLY A 47 -3.96 -2.43 -23.32
N VAL A 48 -2.82 -2.78 -22.79
CA VAL A 48 -2.39 -4.16 -22.64
C VAL A 48 -1.81 -4.40 -21.24
N MET A 49 -1.78 -5.65 -20.83
CA MET A 49 -0.94 -6.08 -19.73
C MET A 49 0.36 -6.68 -20.25
N ASP A 50 1.38 -6.65 -19.44
CA ASP A 50 2.57 -7.48 -19.64
C ASP A 50 3.32 -7.67 -18.31
N THR A 51 4.17 -8.69 -18.28
CA THR A 51 4.97 -9.00 -17.11
C THR A 51 6.46 -8.89 -17.45
N PRO A 52 7.28 -8.28 -16.61
CA PRO A 52 8.72 -8.24 -16.81
C PRO A 52 9.37 -9.61 -16.54
N ASN A 53 8.79 -10.66 -17.07
CA ASN A 53 9.25 -12.03 -16.99
C ASN A 53 9.77 -12.48 -18.37
N MET A 54 10.99 -12.96 -18.41
CA MET A 54 11.62 -13.35 -19.67
C MET A 54 10.99 -14.54 -20.34
N TYR A 55 10.51 -15.49 -19.55
CA TYR A 55 9.84 -16.67 -20.09
C TYR A 55 8.62 -16.25 -20.92
N PHE A 56 7.74 -15.40 -20.34
CA PHE A 56 6.55 -14.93 -21.03
C PHE A 56 6.84 -13.99 -22.20
N ASN A 57 8.00 -13.35 -22.21
CA ASN A 57 8.44 -12.48 -23.30
C ASN A 57 9.34 -13.19 -24.30
N GLY A 58 9.31 -14.52 -24.40
CA GLY A 58 10.04 -15.29 -25.38
C GLY A 58 11.55 -15.10 -25.33
N TRP A 59 12.11 -14.84 -24.17
CA TRP A 59 13.54 -14.63 -23.93
C TRP A 59 14.16 -13.46 -24.71
N ARG A 60 13.35 -12.48 -25.16
CA ARG A 60 13.77 -11.43 -26.07
C ARG A 60 14.84 -10.49 -25.54
N TRP A 61 14.95 -10.33 -24.21
CA TRP A 61 16.08 -9.59 -23.64
C TRP A 61 17.21 -10.49 -23.12
N GLY A 62 17.18 -11.77 -23.48
CA GLY A 62 18.19 -12.75 -23.13
C GLY A 62 18.01 -13.33 -21.71
N SER A 63 18.88 -14.30 -21.36
CA SER A 63 18.83 -14.89 -20.03
C SER A 63 19.14 -13.86 -18.94
N PRO A 64 18.40 -13.83 -17.82
CA PRO A 64 18.79 -13.06 -16.65
C PRO A 64 19.95 -13.71 -15.93
N TRP A 65 20.14 -15.00 -16.19
CA TRP A 65 21.21 -15.79 -15.59
C TRP A 65 22.53 -15.35 -16.19
N ASP A 66 23.32 -14.64 -15.41
CA ASP A 66 24.70 -14.28 -15.75
C ASP A 66 25.67 -15.46 -15.60
N GLY A 67 25.16 -16.65 -15.32
CA GLY A 67 25.90 -17.84 -14.97
C GLY A 67 26.27 -17.96 -13.49
N SER A 68 25.95 -16.97 -12.67
CA SER A 68 26.22 -16.98 -11.22
C SER A 68 25.22 -17.83 -10.43
N GLY A 69 24.10 -18.21 -11.03
CA GLY A 69 23.01 -18.93 -10.38
C GLY A 69 22.20 -18.10 -9.38
N THR A 70 22.44 -16.80 -9.31
CA THR A 70 21.77 -15.89 -8.36
C THR A 70 20.49 -15.26 -8.90
N GLY A 71 20.10 -15.59 -10.13
CA GLY A 71 18.87 -15.08 -10.75
C GLY A 71 19.00 -13.64 -11.24
N TYR A 72 17.90 -12.94 -11.29
CA TYR A 72 17.75 -11.61 -11.84
C TYR A 72 18.66 -10.59 -11.13
N ASP A 73 19.73 -10.20 -11.78
CA ASP A 73 20.71 -9.23 -11.29
C ASP A 73 20.46 -7.83 -11.87
N THR A 74 21.36 -6.89 -11.56
CA THR A 74 21.29 -5.52 -12.08
C THR A 74 21.37 -5.45 -13.61
N ASN A 75 22.12 -6.36 -14.23
CA ASN A 75 22.26 -6.43 -15.69
C ASN A 75 20.97 -6.94 -16.34
N GLY A 76 20.32 -7.96 -15.76
CA GLY A 76 19.01 -8.42 -16.18
C GLY A 76 17.94 -7.33 -16.06
N ALA A 77 17.91 -6.58 -14.98
CA ALA A 77 17.02 -5.44 -14.81
C ALA A 77 17.25 -4.34 -15.87
N THR A 78 18.50 -4.07 -16.22
CA THR A 78 18.82 -3.10 -17.28
C THR A 78 18.34 -3.57 -18.66
N LYS A 79 18.56 -4.83 -19.00
CA LYS A 79 18.08 -5.41 -20.27
C LYS A 79 16.55 -5.39 -20.34
N CYS A 80 15.87 -5.74 -19.25
CA CYS A 80 14.42 -5.69 -19.15
C CYS A 80 13.89 -4.26 -19.38
N LYS A 81 14.47 -3.26 -18.71
CA LYS A 81 14.10 -1.85 -18.91
C LYS A 81 14.29 -1.37 -20.34
N ASN A 82 15.36 -1.79 -21.01
CA ASN A 82 15.62 -1.43 -22.39
C ASN A 82 14.66 -2.12 -23.37
N TYR A 83 14.24 -3.34 -23.05
CA TYR A 83 13.22 -4.04 -23.81
C TYR A 83 11.87 -3.32 -23.68
N PHE A 84 11.42 -3.03 -22.46
CA PHE A 84 10.15 -2.37 -22.23
C PHE A 84 10.10 -0.92 -22.74
N GLU A 85 11.23 -0.23 -22.85
CA GLU A 85 11.28 1.07 -23.52
C GLU A 85 10.79 0.97 -24.98
N LYS A 86 11.23 -0.07 -25.70
CA LYS A 86 10.77 -0.30 -27.08
C LYS A 86 9.29 -0.69 -27.12
N ILE A 87 8.86 -1.52 -26.15
CA ILE A 87 7.45 -1.92 -26.03
C ILE A 87 6.57 -0.68 -25.80
N PHE A 88 6.91 0.18 -24.84
CA PHE A 88 6.12 1.38 -24.57
C PHE A 88 6.06 2.33 -25.77
N ALA A 89 7.17 2.54 -26.47
CA ALA A 89 7.19 3.32 -27.70
C ALA A 89 6.32 2.70 -28.83
N GLY A 90 6.18 1.39 -28.87
CA GLY A 90 5.27 0.69 -29.78
C GLY A 90 3.81 0.85 -29.38
N LEU A 91 3.51 0.70 -28.09
CA LEU A 91 2.16 0.82 -27.54
C LEU A 91 1.61 2.26 -27.64
N GLU A 92 2.45 3.27 -27.45
CA GLU A 92 2.09 4.67 -27.70
C GLU A 92 1.60 4.88 -29.14
N LYS A 93 2.33 4.33 -30.11
CA LYS A 93 1.94 4.39 -31.54
C LYS A 93 0.64 3.60 -31.81
N ALA A 94 0.40 2.53 -31.06
CA ALA A 94 -0.83 1.75 -31.11
C ALA A 94 -1.98 2.38 -30.32
N LYS A 95 -1.79 3.61 -29.79
CA LYS A 95 -2.80 4.39 -29.05
C LYS A 95 -3.26 3.74 -27.73
N CYS A 96 -2.38 2.97 -27.09
CA CYS A 96 -2.60 2.56 -25.72
C CYS A 96 -2.48 3.77 -24.77
N ASN A 97 -3.39 3.88 -23.80
CA ASN A 97 -3.34 4.87 -22.76
C ASN A 97 -3.27 4.26 -21.34
N VAL A 98 -3.17 2.94 -21.25
CA VAL A 98 -2.95 2.20 -20.01
C VAL A 98 -2.04 1.00 -20.22
N PHE A 99 -1.28 0.68 -19.18
CA PHE A 99 -0.45 -0.51 -19.11
C PHE A 99 -0.65 -1.20 -17.74
N ARG A 100 -1.05 -2.48 -17.75
CA ARG A 100 -1.14 -3.28 -16.52
C ARG A 100 0.18 -3.99 -16.29
N LEU A 101 0.88 -3.62 -15.22
CA LEU A 101 2.21 -4.10 -14.87
C LEU A 101 2.14 -5.13 -13.75
N HIS A 102 2.74 -6.28 -13.98
CA HIS A 102 2.87 -7.32 -12.96
C HIS A 102 4.13 -7.12 -12.11
N LEU A 103 3.99 -7.16 -10.78
CA LEU A 103 5.11 -7.36 -9.88
C LEU A 103 5.47 -8.85 -9.88
N ASP A 104 6.28 -9.26 -10.84
CA ASP A 104 6.50 -10.67 -11.15
C ASP A 104 7.32 -11.41 -10.07
N PRO A 105 6.97 -12.65 -9.71
CA PRO A 105 7.72 -13.50 -8.78
C PRO A 105 9.19 -13.70 -9.16
N ALA A 106 9.53 -13.66 -10.44
CA ALA A 106 10.91 -13.76 -10.88
C ALA A 106 11.84 -12.70 -10.26
N TRP A 107 11.31 -11.50 -9.98
CA TRP A 107 12.07 -10.42 -9.35
C TRP A 107 11.86 -10.33 -7.85
N THR A 108 10.72 -10.80 -7.34
CA THR A 108 10.33 -10.63 -5.94
C THR A 108 10.60 -11.86 -5.08
N ASN A 109 10.76 -13.03 -5.68
CA ASN A 109 11.12 -14.25 -4.97
C ASN A 109 12.63 -14.33 -4.68
N ASP A 110 12.98 -14.93 -3.56
CA ASP A 110 14.36 -15.25 -3.21
C ASP A 110 14.85 -16.43 -4.05
N PRO A 111 15.96 -16.33 -4.77
CA PRO A 111 16.51 -17.44 -5.54
C PRO A 111 17.07 -18.57 -4.65
N SER A 112 17.30 -18.32 -3.36
CA SER A 112 17.77 -19.33 -2.44
C SER A 112 16.75 -20.45 -2.28
N SER A 113 17.17 -21.70 -2.47
CA SER A 113 16.31 -22.86 -2.31
C SER A 113 15.84 -23.11 -0.87
N SER A 114 16.56 -22.55 0.11
CA SER A 114 16.27 -22.68 1.54
C SER A 114 15.27 -21.65 2.06
N TYR A 115 15.05 -20.55 1.32
CA TYR A 115 14.13 -19.51 1.75
C TYR A 115 12.68 -19.91 1.45
N VAL A 116 11.82 -19.75 2.46
CA VAL A 116 10.35 -19.85 2.32
C VAL A 116 9.75 -18.69 3.07
N TYR A 117 8.90 -17.91 2.40
CA TYR A 117 8.19 -16.79 3.04
C TYR A 117 7.26 -17.32 4.14
N PRO A 118 7.44 -16.91 5.39
CA PRO A 118 6.60 -17.36 6.49
C PRO A 118 5.13 -17.01 6.23
N GLY A 119 4.27 -18.02 6.20
CA GLY A 119 2.85 -17.80 5.97
C GLY A 119 2.46 -17.62 4.51
N SER A 120 3.36 -17.80 3.54
CA SER A 120 2.95 -17.82 2.15
C SER A 120 2.09 -19.05 1.89
N ALA A 121 0.85 -18.81 1.49
CA ALA A 121 -0.05 -19.82 0.97
C ALA A 121 0.15 -20.04 -0.54
N GLY A 122 1.31 -19.64 -1.04
CA GLY A 122 1.62 -19.65 -2.46
C GLY A 122 1.30 -20.95 -3.13
N GLN A 123 0.86 -20.86 -4.37
CA GLN A 123 0.64 -22.04 -5.20
C GLN A 123 1.92 -22.86 -5.27
N PRO A 124 1.85 -24.19 -5.14
CA PRO A 124 2.95 -25.04 -5.55
C PRO A 124 3.11 -24.85 -7.04
N SER A 125 4.18 -24.26 -7.46
CA SER A 125 4.34 -23.96 -8.86
C SER A 125 5.71 -24.34 -9.31
N GLU A 126 5.81 -24.48 -10.58
CA GLU A 126 7.07 -24.54 -11.29
C GLU A 126 7.86 -23.25 -11.05
N ALA A 127 9.18 -23.34 -10.98
CA ALA A 127 10.05 -22.22 -10.64
C ALA A 127 9.95 -21.00 -11.59
N THR A 128 9.29 -21.17 -12.73
CA THR A 128 9.06 -20.16 -13.76
C THR A 128 7.64 -19.60 -13.74
N SER A 129 6.74 -20.15 -12.93
CA SER A 129 5.35 -19.74 -12.89
C SER A 129 5.19 -18.38 -12.21
N GLU A 130 4.43 -17.51 -12.83
CA GLU A 130 4.01 -16.24 -12.23
C GLU A 130 3.10 -16.42 -10.99
N ALA A 131 2.60 -17.63 -10.75
CA ALA A 131 1.76 -17.94 -9.60
C ALA A 131 2.55 -18.17 -8.31
N ASP A 132 3.85 -18.48 -8.37
CA ASP A 132 4.60 -18.90 -7.19
C ASP A 132 5.09 -17.73 -6.33
N ILE A 133 4.52 -17.61 -5.15
CA ILE A 133 4.95 -16.63 -4.14
C ILE A 133 5.58 -17.27 -2.89
N LYS A 134 5.84 -18.57 -2.88
CA LYS A 134 6.41 -19.25 -1.70
C LYS A 134 7.75 -18.70 -1.28
N LYS A 135 8.51 -18.18 -2.22
CA LYS A 135 9.81 -17.57 -2.00
C LYS A 135 9.77 -16.04 -2.01
N PHE A 136 8.57 -15.45 -1.93
CA PHE A 136 8.44 -14.00 -1.87
C PHE A 136 9.33 -13.41 -0.78
N ASN A 137 10.14 -12.43 -1.15
CA ASN A 137 11.05 -11.74 -0.24
C ASN A 137 10.76 -10.24 -0.23
N PRO A 138 10.26 -9.70 0.90
CA PRO A 138 9.95 -8.28 1.02
C PRO A 138 11.15 -7.35 0.72
N THR A 139 12.36 -7.77 1.06
CA THR A 139 13.58 -7.00 0.78
C THR A 139 13.88 -6.96 -0.71
N ARG A 140 13.68 -8.07 -1.42
CA ARG A 140 13.82 -8.09 -2.88
C ARG A 140 12.76 -7.22 -3.55
N LEU A 141 11.51 -7.29 -3.10
CA LEU A 141 10.47 -6.39 -3.60
C LEU A 141 10.91 -4.92 -3.45
N LYS A 142 11.34 -4.49 -2.26
CA LYS A 142 11.85 -3.13 -2.01
C LYS A 142 12.98 -2.76 -2.97
N THR A 143 13.92 -3.67 -3.20
CA THR A 143 15.06 -3.46 -4.09
C THR A 143 14.61 -3.26 -5.54
N PHE A 144 13.76 -4.14 -6.05
CA PHE A 144 13.34 -4.09 -7.44
C PHE A 144 12.24 -3.06 -7.70
N LEU A 145 11.48 -2.64 -6.69
CA LEU A 145 10.61 -1.46 -6.81
C LEU A 145 11.41 -0.21 -7.20
N VAL A 146 12.63 -0.06 -6.68
CA VAL A 146 13.49 1.09 -7.02
C VAL A 146 14.26 0.85 -8.32
N ASN A 147 14.82 -0.34 -8.51
CA ASN A 147 15.77 -0.60 -9.57
C ASN A 147 15.13 -1.03 -10.92
N LEU A 148 13.89 -1.52 -10.87
CA LEU A 148 13.18 -2.04 -12.03
C LEU A 148 11.78 -1.44 -12.17
N TYR A 149 10.88 -1.68 -11.20
CA TYR A 149 9.45 -1.41 -11.37
C TYR A 149 9.13 0.07 -11.47
N TRP A 150 9.68 0.91 -10.59
CA TRP A 150 9.48 2.35 -10.69
C TRP A 150 10.03 2.92 -12.01
N PRO A 151 11.24 2.57 -12.47
CA PRO A 151 11.69 2.92 -13.81
C PRO A 151 10.77 2.45 -14.95
N LEU A 152 10.16 1.27 -14.86
CA LEU A 152 9.18 0.79 -15.86
C LEU A 152 7.90 1.62 -15.79
N ILE A 153 7.36 1.84 -14.59
CA ILE A 153 6.19 2.70 -14.38
C ILE A 153 6.45 4.09 -14.99
N LYS A 154 7.56 4.71 -14.64
CA LYS A 154 7.91 6.04 -15.15
C LYS A 154 8.00 6.09 -16.67
N LYS A 155 8.59 5.06 -17.30
CA LYS A 155 8.66 4.95 -18.75
C LYS A 155 7.28 4.81 -19.39
N ALA A 156 6.40 3.99 -18.84
CA ALA A 156 5.03 3.87 -19.33
C ALA A 156 4.30 5.21 -19.25
N LEU A 157 4.43 5.94 -18.12
CA LEU A 157 3.89 7.28 -17.96
C LEU A 157 4.46 8.27 -18.98
N ASP A 158 5.76 8.21 -19.25
CA ASP A 158 6.43 9.08 -20.24
C ASP A 158 5.96 8.81 -21.68
N HIS A 159 5.45 7.62 -21.95
CA HIS A 159 4.81 7.24 -23.22
C HIS A 159 3.28 7.42 -23.21
N GLY A 160 2.74 8.19 -22.26
CA GLY A 160 1.33 8.55 -22.25
C GLY A 160 0.40 7.45 -21.75
N MET A 161 0.88 6.49 -20.97
CA MET A 161 0.08 5.39 -20.44
C MET A 161 -0.06 5.48 -18.90
N TYR A 162 -1.28 5.45 -18.40
CA TYR A 162 -1.56 5.17 -17.00
C TYR A 162 -1.08 3.77 -16.64
N VAL A 163 -0.77 3.54 -15.37
CA VAL A 163 -0.27 2.23 -14.95
C VAL A 163 -1.17 1.62 -13.89
N VAL A 164 -1.61 0.39 -14.14
CA VAL A 164 -2.27 -0.47 -13.16
C VAL A 164 -1.26 -1.48 -12.66
N VAL A 165 -0.97 -1.50 -11.37
CA VAL A 165 0.01 -2.41 -10.79
C VAL A 165 -0.70 -3.51 -10.04
N ARG A 166 -0.40 -4.78 -10.36
CA ARG A 166 -0.89 -5.94 -9.62
C ARG A 166 0.20 -6.60 -8.77
N PRO A 167 -0.17 -7.32 -7.68
CA PRO A 167 0.81 -7.98 -6.82
C PRO A 167 1.46 -9.17 -7.51
N PRO A 168 2.60 -9.68 -7.00
CA PRO A 168 3.18 -10.92 -7.51
C PRO A 168 2.27 -12.12 -7.26
N GLY A 169 2.22 -13.02 -8.23
CA GLY A 169 1.50 -14.29 -8.12
C GLY A 169 0.00 -14.21 -8.39
N VAL A 170 -0.64 -15.36 -8.26
CA VAL A 170 -2.08 -15.57 -8.42
C VAL A 170 -2.65 -16.03 -7.08
N CYS A 171 -3.88 -15.65 -6.78
CA CYS A 171 -4.55 -16.05 -5.54
C CYS A 171 -4.63 -17.59 -5.40
N PRO A 172 -4.38 -18.12 -4.19
CA PRO A 172 -4.77 -19.50 -3.89
C PRO A 172 -6.26 -19.72 -4.16
N PRO A 173 -6.67 -20.93 -4.59
CA PRO A 173 -8.05 -21.21 -4.99
C PRO A 173 -9.07 -21.06 -3.85
N ASN A 174 -8.63 -21.19 -2.60
CA ASN A 174 -9.47 -21.09 -1.42
C ASN A 174 -8.89 -20.06 -0.44
N LEU A 175 -9.46 -18.87 -0.45
CA LEU A 175 -9.10 -17.78 0.47
C LEU A 175 -10.03 -17.79 1.69
N LYS A 176 -9.53 -17.23 2.79
CA LYS A 176 -10.28 -17.06 4.02
C LYS A 176 -9.85 -15.77 4.71
N VAL A 177 -10.81 -15.00 5.21
CA VAL A 177 -10.57 -13.79 5.98
C VAL A 177 -9.59 -14.07 7.13
N GLY A 178 -8.51 -13.30 7.19
CA GLY A 178 -7.44 -13.44 8.18
C GLY A 178 -6.39 -14.50 7.83
N ASP A 179 -6.39 -15.05 6.64
CA ASP A 179 -5.38 -16.01 6.19
C ASP A 179 -4.02 -15.35 5.88
N TYR A 180 -3.03 -16.20 5.61
CA TYR A 180 -1.68 -15.74 5.29
C TYR A 180 -1.60 -14.97 3.97
N TYR A 181 -2.48 -15.29 3.01
CA TYR A 181 -2.47 -14.59 1.73
C TYR A 181 -2.97 -13.14 1.87
N GLN A 182 -3.97 -12.90 2.72
CA GLN A 182 -4.39 -11.53 3.05
C GLN A 182 -3.23 -10.72 3.67
N GLN A 183 -2.47 -11.31 4.59
CA GLN A 183 -1.30 -10.68 5.19
C GLN A 183 -0.16 -10.44 4.18
N TYR A 184 0.03 -11.39 3.25
CA TYR A 184 0.95 -11.24 2.14
C TYR A 184 0.58 -10.03 1.28
N LEU A 185 -0.67 -9.89 0.86
CA LEU A 185 -1.15 -8.74 0.09
C LEU A 185 -0.97 -7.43 0.86
N MET A 186 -1.28 -7.41 2.15
CA MET A 186 -1.03 -6.25 3.01
C MET A 186 0.45 -5.88 3.03
N THR A 187 1.36 -6.85 3.07
CA THR A 187 2.81 -6.62 3.04
C THR A 187 3.26 -6.05 1.70
N VAL A 188 2.78 -6.60 0.59
CA VAL A 188 3.10 -6.09 -0.76
C VAL A 188 2.68 -4.63 -0.90
N TRP A 189 1.44 -4.32 -0.55
CA TRP A 189 0.89 -2.98 -0.72
C TRP A 189 1.42 -1.98 0.29
N ASP A 190 1.74 -2.42 1.51
CA ASP A 190 2.46 -1.58 2.47
C ASP A 190 3.81 -1.13 1.91
N ILE A 191 4.60 -2.05 1.37
CA ILE A 191 5.90 -1.74 0.76
C ILE A 191 5.74 -0.82 -0.46
N PHE A 192 4.80 -1.12 -1.35
CA PHE A 192 4.60 -0.36 -2.59
C PHE A 192 4.16 1.09 -2.30
N THR A 193 3.19 1.27 -1.42
CA THR A 193 2.60 2.57 -1.14
C THR A 193 3.41 3.46 -0.20
N GLN A 194 4.47 2.92 0.43
CA GLN A 194 5.45 3.75 1.15
C GLN A 194 6.41 4.50 0.22
N LEU A 195 6.51 4.12 -1.05
CA LEU A 195 7.37 4.82 -2.01
C LEU A 195 6.83 6.24 -2.30
N ASN A 196 7.65 7.24 -2.05
CA ASN A 196 7.29 8.64 -2.31
C ASN A 196 6.88 8.88 -3.77
N ASN A 197 7.56 8.24 -4.71
CA ASN A 197 7.22 8.35 -6.12
C ASN A 197 5.81 7.81 -6.42
N VAL A 198 5.42 6.68 -5.84
CA VAL A 198 4.08 6.11 -6.01
C VAL A 198 3.01 7.07 -5.47
N LYS A 199 3.27 7.68 -4.31
CA LYS A 199 2.36 8.68 -3.74
C LYS A 199 2.28 9.95 -4.60
N LYS A 200 3.41 10.41 -5.10
CA LYS A 200 3.47 11.60 -5.97
C LYS A 200 2.68 11.41 -7.28
N TYR A 201 2.68 10.20 -7.83
CA TYR A 201 2.00 9.86 -9.08
C TYR A 201 0.70 9.07 -8.85
N ALA A 202 0.08 9.22 -7.69
CA ALA A 202 -1.13 8.48 -7.33
C ALA A 202 -2.33 8.73 -8.26
N GLY A 203 -2.36 9.86 -8.97
CA GLY A 203 -3.38 10.12 -9.99
C GLY A 203 -3.15 9.42 -11.33
N GLN A 204 -1.94 8.88 -11.56
CA GLN A 204 -1.57 8.21 -12.81
C GLN A 204 -1.22 6.73 -12.59
N VAL A 205 -0.96 6.33 -11.37
CA VAL A 205 -0.65 4.95 -10.97
C VAL A 205 -1.75 4.43 -10.09
N SER A 206 -2.32 3.32 -10.44
CA SER A 206 -3.39 2.66 -9.69
C SER A 206 -2.97 1.27 -9.24
N ILE A 207 -3.69 0.69 -8.30
CA ILE A 207 -3.37 -0.59 -7.67
C ILE A 207 -4.52 -1.56 -7.91
N GLU A 208 -4.22 -2.74 -8.42
CA GLU A 208 -5.13 -3.89 -8.46
C GLU A 208 -4.78 -4.81 -7.29
N LEU A 209 -5.71 -4.98 -6.32
CA LEU A 209 -5.40 -5.55 -5.02
C LEU A 209 -4.90 -6.99 -5.04
N ALA A 210 -5.43 -7.80 -5.93
CA ALA A 210 -5.07 -9.22 -6.06
C ALA A 210 -5.42 -9.74 -7.45
N ASN A 211 -4.83 -10.87 -7.84
CA ASN A 211 -5.10 -11.53 -9.11
C ASN A 211 -5.88 -12.84 -8.90
N GLU A 212 -7.05 -12.92 -9.49
CA GLU A 212 -7.89 -14.12 -9.63
C GLU A 212 -8.29 -14.83 -8.31
N PRO A 213 -8.94 -14.16 -7.37
CA PRO A 213 -9.61 -14.87 -6.29
C PRO A 213 -10.68 -15.84 -6.85
N VAL A 214 -10.61 -17.12 -6.46
CA VAL A 214 -11.58 -18.14 -6.93
C VAL A 214 -12.73 -18.25 -5.94
N ALA A 215 -12.45 -18.63 -4.70
CA ALA A 215 -13.42 -18.73 -3.63
C ALA A 215 -12.90 -18.06 -2.36
N LEU A 216 -13.78 -17.39 -1.65
CA LEU A 216 -13.43 -16.68 -0.43
C LEU A 216 -14.45 -16.91 0.67
N LYS A 217 -13.99 -17.29 1.85
CA LYS A 217 -14.79 -17.62 3.02
C LYS A 217 -14.54 -16.63 4.16
N ASN A 218 -15.48 -16.53 5.10
CA ASN A 218 -15.29 -15.74 6.31
C ASN A 218 -14.19 -16.34 7.22
N ALA A 219 -13.86 -15.64 8.31
CA ALA A 219 -12.82 -16.09 9.25
C ALA A 219 -13.06 -17.47 9.88
N LYS A 220 -14.32 -17.96 9.89
CA LYS A 220 -14.66 -19.30 10.38
C LYS A 220 -14.55 -20.37 9.30
N GLY A 221 -14.37 -20.00 8.03
CA GLY A 221 -14.34 -20.92 6.89
C GLY A 221 -15.72 -21.23 6.32
N GLU A 222 -16.70 -20.39 6.55
CA GLU A 222 -18.07 -20.49 6.06
C GLU A 222 -18.29 -19.56 4.86
N ASP A 223 -19.23 -19.89 4.00
CA ASP A 223 -19.68 -18.99 2.94
C ASP A 223 -20.42 -17.80 3.54
N ASP A 224 -20.03 -16.60 3.17
CA ASP A 224 -20.56 -15.36 3.73
C ASP A 224 -20.53 -14.26 2.66
N PRO A 225 -21.66 -13.62 2.35
CA PRO A 225 -21.71 -12.52 1.40
C PRO A 225 -20.77 -11.35 1.76
N LYS A 226 -20.44 -11.18 3.04
CA LYS A 226 -19.56 -10.13 3.51
C LYS A 226 -18.06 -10.49 3.42
N ALA A 227 -17.73 -11.74 3.12
CA ALA A 227 -16.35 -12.22 3.14
C ALA A 227 -15.41 -11.42 2.22
N LEU A 228 -15.86 -11.06 1.00
CA LEU A 228 -15.08 -10.21 0.08
C LEU A 228 -14.76 -8.84 0.68
N HIS A 229 -15.74 -8.17 1.25
CA HIS A 229 -15.55 -6.92 1.97
C HIS A 229 -14.52 -7.09 3.10
N ASP A 230 -14.75 -8.05 4.00
CA ASP A 230 -13.90 -8.26 5.19
C ASP A 230 -12.47 -8.68 4.83
N TYR A 231 -12.27 -9.20 3.62
CA TYR A 231 -10.95 -9.55 3.11
C TYR A 231 -10.20 -8.34 2.54
N PHE A 232 -10.84 -7.55 1.68
CA PHE A 232 -10.18 -6.49 0.95
C PHE A 232 -10.22 -5.12 1.65
N GLN A 233 -11.24 -4.84 2.47
CA GLN A 233 -11.35 -3.57 3.19
C GLN A 233 -10.11 -3.24 4.06
N PRO A 234 -9.57 -4.17 4.88
CA PRO A 234 -8.37 -3.88 5.66
C PRO A 234 -7.13 -3.58 4.81
N ILE A 235 -7.05 -4.15 3.59
CA ILE A 235 -5.96 -3.88 2.65
C ILE A 235 -6.10 -2.45 2.10
N VAL A 236 -7.31 -2.04 1.73
CA VAL A 236 -7.61 -0.66 1.31
C VAL A 236 -7.27 0.34 2.41
N GLU A 237 -7.69 0.08 3.64
CA GLU A 237 -7.37 0.91 4.80
C GLU A 237 -5.85 1.04 5.00
N LYS A 238 -5.11 -0.06 4.87
CA LYS A 238 -3.66 -0.05 4.97
C LYS A 238 -3.01 0.82 3.88
N ILE A 239 -3.44 0.68 2.64
CA ILE A 239 -2.99 1.49 1.51
C ILE A 239 -3.25 2.98 1.77
N ARG A 240 -4.46 3.33 2.22
CA ARG A 240 -4.84 4.71 2.54
C ARG A 240 -4.05 5.27 3.70
N SER A 241 -3.79 4.45 4.73
CA SER A 241 -2.99 4.87 5.89
C SER A 241 -1.54 5.23 5.54
N ASN A 242 -1.02 4.71 4.43
CA ASN A 242 0.30 5.09 3.90
C ASN A 242 0.28 6.40 3.09
N GLY A 243 -0.90 7.02 2.91
CA GLY A 243 -1.06 8.27 2.15
C GLY A 243 -1.17 8.07 0.63
N PHE A 244 -1.47 6.87 0.15
CA PHE A 244 -1.78 6.67 -1.26
C PHE A 244 -3.23 7.08 -1.55
N THR A 245 -3.42 8.04 -2.46
CA THR A 245 -4.73 8.62 -2.80
C THR A 245 -5.30 8.14 -4.14
N GLY A 246 -4.51 7.38 -4.91
CA GLY A 246 -4.88 6.92 -6.25
C GLY A 246 -6.01 5.88 -6.26
N ILE A 247 -6.36 5.44 -7.45
CA ILE A 247 -7.43 4.47 -7.68
C ILE A 247 -6.99 3.10 -7.19
N ILE A 248 -7.90 2.40 -6.49
CA ILE A 248 -7.75 1.01 -6.07
C ILE A 248 -8.79 0.17 -6.80
N TRP A 249 -8.31 -0.80 -7.57
CA TRP A 249 -9.12 -1.78 -8.28
C TRP A 249 -9.30 -3.02 -7.42
N VAL A 250 -10.52 -3.32 -7.06
CA VAL A 250 -10.88 -4.41 -6.15
C VAL A 250 -11.33 -5.63 -6.97
N PRO A 251 -10.75 -6.81 -6.73
CA PRO A 251 -11.16 -8.03 -7.44
C PRO A 251 -12.41 -8.65 -6.84
N GLY A 252 -13.16 -9.40 -7.68
CA GLY A 252 -14.24 -10.28 -7.29
C GLY A 252 -13.77 -11.74 -7.13
N THR A 253 -14.70 -12.66 -6.86
CA THR A 253 -14.46 -14.12 -6.87
C THR A 253 -14.67 -14.73 -8.26
N GLY A 254 -14.52 -16.06 -8.36
CA GLY A 254 -14.73 -16.81 -9.62
C GLY A 254 -13.74 -16.38 -10.70
N TRP A 255 -12.45 -16.28 -10.38
CA TRP A 255 -11.40 -15.75 -11.27
C TRP A 255 -11.67 -14.29 -11.71
N GLN A 256 -12.10 -13.45 -10.78
CA GLN A 256 -12.48 -12.03 -11.04
C GLN A 256 -13.69 -11.90 -12.01
N ALA A 257 -14.68 -12.79 -11.93
CA ALA A 257 -15.88 -12.71 -12.75
C ALA A 257 -17.16 -12.43 -11.95
N ASN A 258 -17.15 -12.50 -10.61
CA ASN A 258 -18.34 -12.35 -9.79
C ASN A 258 -18.19 -11.30 -8.70
N TYR A 259 -19.04 -10.28 -8.76
CA TYR A 259 -19.06 -9.08 -7.89
C TYR A 259 -20.37 -8.89 -7.14
N THR A 260 -21.25 -9.89 -7.15
CA THR A 260 -22.60 -9.78 -6.58
C THR A 260 -22.59 -9.43 -5.08
N SER A 261 -21.56 -9.86 -4.34
CA SER A 261 -21.40 -9.53 -2.91
C SER A 261 -21.22 -8.04 -2.66
N TYR A 262 -20.56 -7.32 -3.56
CA TYR A 262 -20.32 -5.88 -3.40
C TYR A 262 -21.57 -5.02 -3.63
N ALA A 263 -22.64 -5.57 -4.22
CA ALA A 263 -23.91 -4.87 -4.31
C ALA A 263 -24.53 -4.62 -2.92
N THR A 264 -24.22 -5.47 -1.93
CA THR A 264 -24.75 -5.37 -0.56
C THR A 264 -23.69 -5.02 0.47
N HIS A 265 -22.42 -5.32 0.19
CA HIS A 265 -21.27 -5.06 1.07
C HIS A 265 -20.14 -4.41 0.24
N PRO A 266 -20.33 -3.17 -0.23
CA PRO A 266 -19.33 -2.49 -1.05
C PRO A 266 -18.07 -2.18 -0.23
N ILE A 267 -16.95 -2.00 -0.92
CA ILE A 267 -15.73 -1.48 -0.28
C ILE A 267 -15.94 0.01 0.03
N GLU A 268 -15.64 0.37 1.25
CA GLU A 268 -15.75 1.75 1.73
C GLU A 268 -14.49 2.56 1.38
N GLY A 269 -14.70 3.85 1.07
CA GLY A 269 -13.63 4.78 0.79
C GLY A 269 -13.82 5.51 -0.54
N TYR A 270 -12.79 6.26 -0.94
CA TYR A 270 -12.77 7.04 -2.19
C TYR A 270 -11.84 6.37 -3.22
N ASN A 271 -12.01 6.74 -4.48
CA ASN A 271 -11.24 6.23 -5.60
C ASN A 271 -11.21 4.69 -5.64
N ILE A 272 -12.38 4.08 -5.49
CA ILE A 272 -12.58 2.64 -5.60
C ILE A 272 -13.18 2.31 -6.97
N GLY A 273 -12.54 1.40 -7.69
CA GLY A 273 -13.03 0.74 -8.88
C GLY A 273 -12.93 -0.77 -8.76
N TYR A 274 -13.42 -1.49 -9.75
CA TYR A 274 -13.40 -2.96 -9.73
C TYR A 274 -12.66 -3.52 -10.94
N ALA A 275 -11.75 -4.47 -10.69
CA ALA A 275 -10.98 -5.15 -11.73
C ALA A 275 -11.63 -6.50 -12.08
N VAL A 276 -11.98 -6.70 -13.34
CA VAL A 276 -12.71 -7.86 -13.85
C VAL A 276 -11.83 -8.61 -14.85
N HIS A 277 -11.98 -9.93 -14.94
CA HIS A 277 -11.47 -10.73 -16.05
C HIS A 277 -12.62 -11.20 -16.91
N ASP A 278 -12.43 -11.23 -18.22
CA ASP A 278 -13.45 -11.66 -19.18
C ASP A 278 -12.84 -12.44 -20.33
N TYR A 279 -13.20 -13.69 -20.45
CA TYR A 279 -12.71 -14.60 -21.48
C TYR A 279 -13.84 -15.11 -22.37
N CYS A 280 -13.48 -15.57 -23.58
CA CYS A 280 -14.43 -16.19 -24.49
C CYS A 280 -15.16 -17.37 -23.81
N GLY A 281 -16.48 -17.33 -23.84
CA GLY A 281 -17.34 -18.28 -23.13
C GLY A 281 -17.90 -17.78 -21.81
N TRP A 282 -17.30 -16.72 -21.23
CA TRP A 282 -17.82 -16.13 -20.01
C TRP A 282 -19.03 -15.22 -20.27
N TYR A 283 -19.82 -15.00 -19.25
CA TYR A 283 -21.08 -14.22 -19.32
C TYR A 283 -22.03 -14.70 -20.43
N GLY A 284 -22.00 -16.03 -20.73
CA GLY A 284 -22.90 -16.65 -21.69
C GLY A 284 -22.70 -16.24 -23.15
N CYS A 285 -21.50 -15.79 -23.49
CA CYS A 285 -21.14 -15.37 -24.84
C CYS A 285 -19.83 -16.04 -25.28
N SER A 286 -19.82 -16.66 -26.44
CA SER A 286 -18.65 -17.33 -27.03
C SER A 286 -18.58 -17.07 -28.53
N ASP A 287 -17.53 -17.52 -29.19
CA ASP A 287 -17.40 -17.37 -30.64
C ASP A 287 -18.46 -18.21 -31.41
N ASP A 288 -18.89 -19.32 -30.82
CA ASP A 288 -20.00 -20.13 -31.37
C ASP A 288 -21.39 -19.54 -31.07
N ASN A 289 -21.52 -18.75 -30.02
CA ASN A 289 -22.74 -18.03 -29.62
C ASN A 289 -22.45 -16.59 -29.27
N PRO A 290 -22.17 -15.73 -30.26
CA PRO A 290 -21.70 -14.34 -30.05
C PRO A 290 -22.88 -13.37 -29.86
N ASP A 291 -23.73 -13.60 -28.85
CA ASP A 291 -24.89 -12.74 -28.55
C ASP A 291 -24.51 -11.61 -27.59
N PRO A 292 -24.39 -10.36 -28.08
CA PRO A 292 -24.00 -9.23 -27.25
C PRO A 292 -25.06 -8.88 -26.19
N GLN A 293 -26.36 -9.08 -26.47
CA GLN A 293 -27.40 -8.77 -25.48
C GLN A 293 -27.37 -9.77 -24.33
N ASN A 294 -27.13 -11.05 -24.61
CA ASN A 294 -26.96 -12.04 -23.57
C ASN A 294 -25.71 -11.76 -22.71
N LYS A 295 -24.62 -11.34 -23.36
CA LYS A 295 -23.40 -10.92 -22.65
C LYS A 295 -23.66 -9.71 -21.73
N ILE A 296 -24.30 -8.66 -22.23
CA ILE A 296 -24.65 -7.49 -21.43
C ILE A 296 -25.48 -7.86 -20.20
N ASN A 297 -26.53 -8.65 -20.40
CA ASN A 297 -27.43 -9.04 -19.32
C ASN A 297 -26.71 -9.88 -18.24
N ASN A 298 -25.88 -10.84 -18.66
CA ASN A 298 -25.16 -11.71 -17.73
C ASN A 298 -24.00 -10.97 -17.05
N PHE A 299 -23.30 -10.11 -17.76
CA PHE A 299 -22.27 -9.26 -17.16
C PHE A 299 -22.89 -8.36 -16.08
N HIS A 300 -23.94 -7.63 -16.38
CA HIS A 300 -24.65 -6.78 -15.42
C HIS A 300 -25.11 -7.56 -14.18
N LYS A 301 -25.63 -8.76 -14.38
CA LYS A 301 -26.08 -9.63 -13.28
C LYS A 301 -24.91 -10.05 -12.35
N GLN A 302 -23.73 -10.34 -12.92
CA GLN A 302 -22.58 -10.84 -12.16
C GLN A 302 -21.67 -9.70 -11.68
N VAL A 303 -21.70 -8.56 -12.35
CA VAL A 303 -20.88 -7.37 -12.07
C VAL A 303 -21.78 -6.14 -11.84
N PRO A 304 -22.71 -6.19 -10.87
CA PRO A 304 -23.67 -5.09 -10.64
C PRO A 304 -23.00 -3.76 -10.26
N VAL A 305 -21.76 -3.80 -9.80
CA VAL A 305 -20.94 -2.62 -9.46
C VAL A 305 -20.65 -1.70 -10.66
N VAL A 306 -20.90 -2.16 -11.89
CA VAL A 306 -20.76 -1.36 -13.12
C VAL A 306 -21.70 -0.16 -13.15
N ASP A 307 -22.79 -0.19 -12.38
CA ASP A 307 -23.74 0.92 -12.28
C ASP A 307 -23.29 2.01 -11.31
N THR A 308 -22.37 1.69 -10.41
CA THR A 308 -21.99 2.58 -9.30
C THR A 308 -20.53 3.00 -9.29
N ASN A 309 -19.64 2.19 -9.88
CA ASN A 309 -18.19 2.38 -9.86
C ASN A 309 -17.58 2.15 -11.24
N PRO A 310 -16.43 2.74 -11.55
CA PRO A 310 -15.69 2.39 -12.77
C PRO A 310 -15.22 0.92 -12.69
N VAL A 311 -15.22 0.29 -13.85
CA VAL A 311 -14.75 -1.09 -14.03
C VAL A 311 -13.57 -1.08 -14.99
N ILE A 312 -12.59 -1.92 -14.73
CA ILE A 312 -11.53 -2.24 -15.67
C ILE A 312 -11.48 -3.75 -15.89
N ILE A 313 -11.54 -4.18 -17.14
CA ILE A 313 -11.28 -5.58 -17.49
C ILE A 313 -9.77 -5.71 -17.66
N THR A 314 -9.11 -6.29 -16.65
CA THR A 314 -7.65 -6.35 -16.56
C THR A 314 -7.05 -7.53 -17.30
N GLU A 315 -7.84 -8.52 -17.61
CA GLU A 315 -7.46 -9.63 -18.50
C GLU A 315 -8.61 -9.96 -19.46
N VAL A 316 -8.28 -9.97 -20.74
CA VAL A 316 -9.18 -10.38 -21.83
C VAL A 316 -8.35 -10.95 -22.96
N ASP A 317 -8.78 -12.10 -23.46
CA ASP A 317 -8.21 -12.73 -24.64
C ASP A 317 -9.17 -12.61 -25.82
N TRP A 318 -8.68 -11.98 -26.87
CA TRP A 318 -9.36 -11.87 -28.14
C TRP A 318 -8.37 -12.24 -29.25
N SER A 319 -8.44 -13.44 -29.76
CA SER A 319 -7.52 -13.96 -30.76
C SER A 319 -8.18 -14.09 -32.15
N PRO A 320 -7.45 -13.77 -33.22
CA PRO A 320 -7.92 -13.98 -34.56
C PRO A 320 -7.89 -15.46 -34.96
N ILE A 321 -8.55 -15.78 -36.08
CA ILE A 321 -8.27 -17.01 -36.79
C ILE A 321 -6.86 -16.94 -37.39
N ASN A 322 -6.02 -17.92 -37.10
CA ASN A 322 -4.79 -18.12 -37.86
C ASN A 322 -5.00 -19.27 -38.88
N PRO A 323 -5.20 -18.95 -40.15
CA PRO A 323 -5.45 -19.95 -41.16
C PRO A 323 -4.26 -20.90 -41.41
N ASN A 324 -3.06 -20.53 -40.93
CA ASN A 324 -1.85 -21.32 -41.06
C ASN A 324 -1.51 -22.12 -39.79
N ALA A 325 -2.28 -22.00 -38.72
CA ALA A 325 -2.01 -22.76 -37.53
C ALA A 325 -2.65 -24.17 -37.65
N GLU A 326 -1.81 -25.16 -37.53
CA GLU A 326 -2.23 -26.56 -37.52
C GLU A 326 -2.27 -27.05 -36.08
N GLY A 327 -3.38 -27.69 -35.69
CA GLY A 327 -3.44 -28.49 -34.48
C GLY A 327 -2.51 -29.69 -34.59
N HIS A 328 -2.17 -30.28 -33.48
CA HIS A 328 -1.37 -31.50 -33.43
C HIS A 328 -1.92 -32.47 -32.38
N TYR A 329 -1.54 -33.73 -32.47
CA TYR A 329 -1.79 -34.70 -31.42
C TYR A 329 -0.64 -34.70 -30.42
N ASP A 330 -0.95 -34.64 -29.13
CA ASP A 330 0.01 -34.78 -28.06
C ASP A 330 0.55 -36.22 -27.94
N GLU A 331 1.49 -36.45 -27.03
CA GLU A 331 2.08 -37.77 -26.77
C GLU A 331 1.08 -38.82 -26.25
N HIS A 332 -0.11 -38.38 -25.82
CA HIS A 332 -1.20 -39.23 -25.37
C HIS A 332 -2.28 -39.44 -26.44
N GLY A 333 -2.09 -38.88 -27.64
CA GLY A 333 -3.05 -39.01 -28.75
C GLY A 333 -4.24 -38.08 -28.68
N ASN A 334 -4.23 -37.06 -27.81
CA ASN A 334 -5.27 -36.03 -27.74
C ASN A 334 -4.98 -34.95 -28.76
N TRP A 335 -6.05 -34.46 -29.41
CA TRP A 335 -5.92 -33.34 -30.32
C TRP A 335 -5.71 -32.04 -29.55
N VAL A 336 -4.58 -31.36 -29.78
CA VAL A 336 -4.27 -30.05 -29.26
C VAL A 336 -4.62 -29.02 -30.32
N GLN A 337 -5.58 -28.16 -30.00
CA GLN A 337 -5.97 -27.04 -30.86
C GLN A 337 -4.82 -26.03 -31.02
N PRO A 338 -4.74 -25.35 -32.16
CA PRO A 338 -3.79 -24.25 -32.33
C PRO A 338 -4.05 -23.20 -31.25
N ASN A 339 -2.99 -22.74 -30.62
CA ASN A 339 -3.06 -21.67 -29.62
C ASN A 339 -2.61 -20.37 -30.27
N TYR A 340 -3.41 -19.33 -30.22
CA TYR A 340 -3.18 -18.04 -30.86
C TYR A 340 -2.88 -16.91 -29.88
N GLY A 341 -3.09 -17.10 -28.63
CA GLY A 341 -2.79 -16.17 -27.56
C GLY A 341 -2.28 -16.92 -26.36
N THR A 342 -2.06 -16.23 -25.27
CA THR A 342 -1.61 -16.85 -24.02
C THR A 342 -2.63 -17.83 -23.46
N TRP A 343 -3.93 -17.61 -23.70
CA TRP A 343 -5.03 -18.35 -23.09
C TRP A 343 -6.11 -18.82 -24.07
N ALA A 344 -6.21 -18.18 -25.24
CA ALA A 344 -7.27 -18.50 -26.19
C ALA A 344 -6.97 -19.79 -26.98
N THR A 345 -7.95 -20.64 -27.10
CA THR A 345 -7.94 -21.79 -27.99
C THR A 345 -8.86 -21.51 -29.17
N GLY A 346 -8.30 -21.41 -30.38
CA GLY A 346 -9.06 -21.11 -31.60
C GLY A 346 -9.39 -19.62 -31.79
N SER A 347 -10.32 -19.35 -32.71
CA SER A 347 -10.73 -17.98 -33.03
C SER A 347 -11.74 -17.44 -32.01
N THR A 348 -11.59 -16.15 -31.64
CA THR A 348 -12.50 -15.44 -30.76
C THR A 348 -12.99 -14.11 -31.36
N SER A 349 -12.87 -13.96 -32.69
CA SER A 349 -13.17 -12.70 -33.38
C SER A 349 -14.65 -12.27 -33.28
N LYS A 350 -15.60 -13.21 -33.37
CA LYS A 350 -17.02 -12.92 -33.23
C LYS A 350 -17.38 -12.56 -31.78
N TRP A 351 -16.81 -13.28 -30.84
CA TRP A 351 -16.93 -12.95 -29.41
C TRP A 351 -16.39 -11.55 -29.14
N GLY A 352 -15.25 -11.18 -29.72
CA GLY A 352 -14.65 -9.88 -29.57
C GLY A 352 -15.55 -8.74 -30.01
N ASN A 353 -16.32 -8.89 -31.07
CA ASN A 353 -17.33 -7.92 -31.49
C ASN A 353 -18.47 -7.78 -30.47
N ALA A 354 -18.94 -8.88 -29.88
CA ALA A 354 -19.92 -8.85 -28.81
C ALA A 354 -19.37 -8.24 -27.51
N TYR A 355 -18.09 -8.49 -27.24
CA TYR A 355 -17.36 -7.87 -26.13
C TYR A 355 -17.27 -6.36 -26.29
N LYS A 356 -16.85 -5.85 -27.47
CA LYS A 356 -16.82 -4.40 -27.75
C LYS A 356 -18.20 -3.79 -27.57
N THR A 357 -19.25 -4.44 -28.09
CA THR A 357 -20.63 -3.95 -27.95
C THR A 357 -21.05 -3.84 -26.48
N MET A 358 -20.61 -4.73 -25.61
CA MET A 358 -20.86 -4.65 -24.17
C MET A 358 -20.14 -3.46 -23.55
N LEU A 359 -18.86 -3.24 -23.86
CA LEU A 359 -18.11 -2.10 -23.34
C LEU A 359 -18.75 -0.77 -23.76
N ASP A 360 -19.11 -0.65 -25.04
CA ASP A 360 -19.78 0.54 -25.57
C ASP A 360 -21.16 0.77 -24.92
N HIS A 361 -21.90 -0.29 -24.58
CA HIS A 361 -23.18 -0.19 -23.88
C HIS A 361 -23.05 0.44 -22.48
N PHE A 362 -22.10 0.01 -21.67
CA PHE A 362 -21.90 0.55 -20.32
C PHE A 362 -21.15 1.88 -20.34
N GLY A 363 -20.21 2.05 -21.24
CA GLY A 363 -19.43 3.26 -21.49
C GLY A 363 -18.38 3.61 -20.42
N ASN A 364 -18.40 2.96 -19.26
CA ASN A 364 -17.48 3.20 -18.13
C ASN A 364 -16.52 2.03 -17.88
N ILE A 365 -16.36 1.13 -18.83
CA ILE A 365 -15.50 -0.05 -18.72
C ILE A 365 -14.20 0.20 -19.47
N SER A 366 -13.11 0.22 -18.73
CA SER A 366 -11.74 0.23 -19.24
C SER A 366 -11.23 -1.21 -19.49
N MET A 367 -10.13 -1.39 -20.23
CA MET A 367 -9.61 -2.73 -20.49
C MET A 367 -8.09 -2.78 -20.74
N THR A 368 -7.50 -3.95 -20.46
CA THR A 368 -6.16 -4.33 -20.91
C THR A 368 -6.20 -5.73 -21.52
N LEU A 369 -5.70 -5.87 -22.75
CA LEU A 369 -5.51 -7.19 -23.37
C LEU A 369 -4.46 -7.99 -22.60
N SER A 370 -4.61 -9.32 -22.62
CA SER A 370 -3.77 -10.26 -21.84
C SER A 370 -2.32 -10.38 -22.28
N GLY A 371 -1.84 -9.52 -23.15
CA GLY A 371 -0.43 -9.44 -23.55
C GLY A 371 -0.19 -8.43 -24.65
N THR A 372 1.01 -7.88 -24.67
CA THR A 372 1.47 -6.99 -25.74
C THR A 372 1.35 -7.66 -27.12
N GLY A 373 1.66 -8.97 -27.20
CA GLY A 373 1.57 -9.75 -28.42
C GLY A 373 0.15 -10.03 -28.92
N CYS A 374 -0.89 -9.69 -28.14
CA CYS A 374 -2.27 -9.70 -28.61
C CYS A 374 -2.62 -8.47 -29.45
N LEU A 375 -1.91 -7.37 -29.28
CA LEU A 375 -2.15 -6.08 -29.96
C LEU A 375 -1.18 -5.83 -31.10
N ILE A 376 0.10 -5.94 -30.85
CA ILE A 376 1.17 -5.63 -31.83
C ILE A 376 2.07 -6.83 -32.07
N ASP A 377 2.63 -6.89 -33.28
CA ASP A 377 3.70 -7.85 -33.61
C ASP A 377 4.98 -7.42 -32.89
N VAL A 378 5.31 -8.13 -31.82
CA VAL A 378 6.46 -7.82 -30.96
C VAL A 378 7.78 -8.06 -31.70
N ASP A 379 7.84 -9.06 -32.58
CA ASP A 379 9.07 -9.35 -33.34
C ASP A 379 9.34 -8.28 -34.40
N ASP A 380 8.30 -7.80 -35.07
CA ASP A 380 8.40 -6.67 -36.00
C ASP A 380 8.88 -5.40 -35.26
N LEU A 381 8.32 -5.15 -34.08
CA LEU A 381 8.70 -4.00 -33.24
C LEU A 381 10.18 -4.11 -32.80
N ILE A 382 10.58 -5.23 -32.23
CA ILE A 382 11.92 -5.38 -31.64
C ILE A 382 13.02 -5.43 -32.69
N ASN A 383 12.79 -6.17 -33.80
CA ASN A 383 13.80 -6.41 -34.82
C ASN A 383 13.83 -5.33 -35.90
N ASN A 384 12.68 -4.78 -36.27
CA ASN A 384 12.51 -3.87 -37.40
C ASN A 384 12.11 -2.45 -36.99
N ASN A 385 11.89 -2.20 -35.70
CA ASN A 385 11.37 -0.93 -35.17
C ASN A 385 10.05 -0.47 -35.83
N LYS A 386 9.22 -1.44 -36.20
CA LYS A 386 7.97 -1.24 -36.93
C LYS A 386 6.80 -1.68 -36.04
N VAL A 387 5.79 -0.84 -35.92
CA VAL A 387 4.54 -1.19 -35.26
C VAL A 387 3.59 -1.76 -36.30
N SER A 388 3.32 -3.05 -36.18
CA SER A 388 2.37 -3.78 -37.00
C SER A 388 1.32 -4.43 -36.08
N PRO A 389 0.06 -4.59 -36.52
CA PRO A 389 -0.92 -5.36 -35.77
C PRO A 389 -0.42 -6.79 -35.56
N ALA A 390 -0.74 -7.38 -34.42
CA ALA A 390 -0.51 -8.79 -34.16
C ALA A 390 -1.16 -9.66 -35.26
N PHE A 391 -0.59 -10.83 -35.49
CA PHE A 391 -1.07 -11.82 -36.45
C PHE A 391 -1.22 -11.33 -37.89
N GLY A 392 -0.28 -10.49 -38.34
CA GLY A 392 -0.22 -10.03 -39.73
C GLY A 392 -1.32 -9.06 -40.15
N GLY A 393 -2.03 -8.46 -39.20
CA GLY A 393 -3.04 -7.43 -39.47
C GLY A 393 -4.36 -7.96 -40.04
N MET A 394 -4.71 -9.22 -39.77
CA MET A 394 -6.02 -9.75 -40.14
C MET A 394 -7.16 -8.89 -39.56
N GLU A 395 -8.14 -8.50 -40.40
CA GLU A 395 -9.17 -7.56 -40.02
C GLU A 395 -10.11 -8.07 -38.90
N GLU A 396 -10.37 -9.35 -38.87
CA GLU A 396 -11.14 -10.01 -37.83
C GLU A 396 -10.29 -10.36 -36.60
N GLY A 397 -9.03 -10.00 -36.61
CA GLY A 397 -8.09 -10.32 -35.54
C GLY A 397 -8.01 -9.26 -34.47
N CYS A 398 -7.72 -9.70 -33.26
CA CYS A 398 -7.56 -8.85 -32.10
C CYS A 398 -6.60 -7.66 -32.34
N GLY A 399 -5.44 -7.92 -32.93
CA GLY A 399 -4.42 -6.91 -33.13
C GLY A 399 -4.93 -5.70 -33.91
N LYS A 400 -5.43 -5.93 -35.15
CA LYS A 400 -5.93 -4.84 -35.98
C LYS A 400 -7.21 -4.22 -35.41
N ALA A 401 -8.18 -5.04 -35.01
CA ALA A 401 -9.45 -4.57 -34.49
C ALA A 401 -9.26 -3.70 -33.23
N CYS A 402 -8.38 -4.10 -32.30
CA CYS A 402 -8.10 -3.31 -31.11
C CYS A 402 -7.27 -2.06 -31.42
N MET A 403 -6.32 -2.10 -32.36
CA MET A 403 -5.61 -0.88 -32.77
C MET A 403 -6.55 0.17 -33.36
N ASP A 404 -7.47 -0.26 -34.23
CA ASP A 404 -8.49 0.63 -34.82
C ASP A 404 -9.43 1.18 -33.73
N TRP A 405 -9.90 0.33 -32.83
CA TRP A 405 -10.76 0.69 -31.72
C TRP A 405 -10.05 1.65 -30.73
N TYR A 406 -8.82 1.38 -30.35
CA TYR A 406 -8.07 2.24 -29.44
C TYR A 406 -7.79 3.62 -30.06
N ALA A 407 -7.55 3.68 -31.39
CA ALA A 407 -7.43 4.94 -32.09
C ALA A 407 -8.74 5.73 -32.12
N GLU A 408 -9.91 5.06 -32.23
CA GLU A 408 -11.23 5.68 -32.16
C GLU A 408 -11.45 6.36 -30.81
N TYR A 409 -11.23 5.63 -29.71
CA TYR A 409 -11.40 6.14 -28.34
C TYR A 409 -10.35 7.19 -27.96
N TYR A 410 -9.11 7.01 -28.36
CA TYR A 410 -8.05 7.98 -28.11
C TYR A 410 -8.38 9.38 -28.62
N ASN A 411 -9.08 9.49 -29.73
CA ASN A 411 -9.46 10.77 -30.30
C ASN A 411 -10.70 11.40 -29.66
N VAL A 412 -11.56 10.62 -28.99
CA VAL A 412 -12.83 11.07 -28.40
C VAL A 412 -12.68 11.36 -26.92
N ASP A 413 -12.14 10.41 -26.15
CA ASP A 413 -12.06 10.47 -24.69
C ASP A 413 -10.71 11.04 -24.21
N TYR A 414 -9.74 11.12 -25.11
CA TYR A 414 -8.51 11.85 -25.00
C TYR A 414 -8.48 12.88 -26.13
N PRO A 415 -9.21 13.98 -26.02
CA PRO A 415 -8.86 15.12 -26.84
C PRO A 415 -7.38 15.31 -26.59
N GLN A 416 -6.56 15.29 -27.66
CA GLN A 416 -5.12 15.56 -27.55
C GLN A 416 -4.99 16.78 -26.67
N ALA A 417 -4.96 16.54 -25.35
CA ALA A 417 -4.59 17.56 -24.42
C ALA A 417 -3.27 18.00 -24.96
N ASP A 418 -3.22 19.18 -25.52
CA ASP A 418 -1.96 19.84 -25.79
C ASP A 418 -1.11 19.47 -24.59
N TYR A 419 -0.01 18.76 -24.81
CA TYR A 419 0.85 18.31 -23.73
C TYR A 419 0.96 19.48 -22.80
N ILE A 420 0.26 19.39 -21.65
CA ILE A 420 0.30 20.49 -20.71
C ILE A 420 1.76 20.46 -20.25
N GLU A 421 2.60 21.35 -20.78
CA GLU A 421 3.87 21.64 -20.18
C GLU A 421 3.53 22.09 -18.77
N TYR A 422 3.57 21.13 -17.83
CA TYR A 422 3.43 21.42 -16.41
C TYR A 422 4.66 22.19 -15.99
N GLY A 423 4.62 23.49 -16.21
CA GLY A 423 5.66 24.41 -15.78
C GLY A 423 5.75 24.52 -14.26
N GLU A 424 6.14 25.65 -13.76
CA GLU A 424 6.22 25.94 -12.32
C GLU A 424 4.88 25.71 -11.62
N ASP A 425 3.75 25.89 -12.30
CA ASP A 425 2.40 25.66 -11.79
C ASP A 425 2.15 24.20 -11.31
N LEU A 426 2.97 23.22 -11.71
CA LEU A 426 2.91 21.87 -11.15
C LEU A 426 3.07 21.86 -9.62
N LEU A 427 3.80 22.82 -9.08
CA LEU A 427 4.06 22.92 -7.64
C LEU A 427 3.06 23.81 -6.90
N LYS A 428 2.13 24.46 -7.63
CA LYS A 428 1.13 25.36 -7.08
C LYS A 428 0.06 24.57 -6.33
N VAL A 429 -0.09 24.83 -5.04
CA VAL A 429 -1.12 24.21 -4.21
C VAL A 429 -2.40 25.00 -4.26
N GLU A 430 -3.51 24.34 -4.58
CA GLU A 430 -4.84 24.94 -4.63
C GLU A 430 -5.66 24.68 -3.37
N LYS A 431 -5.41 23.52 -2.71
CA LYS A 431 -6.18 23.10 -1.54
C LYS A 431 -5.31 22.27 -0.60
N VAL A 432 -5.55 22.43 0.69
CA VAL A 432 -5.01 21.56 1.74
C VAL A 432 -6.17 21.08 2.61
N GLU A 433 -6.24 19.78 2.85
CA GLU A 433 -7.30 19.18 3.65
C GLU A 433 -6.81 18.01 4.49
N VAL A 434 -7.56 17.67 5.52
CA VAL A 434 -7.39 16.46 6.32
C VAL A 434 -8.55 15.50 6.03
N PRO A 435 -8.31 14.18 5.97
CA PRO A 435 -9.38 13.20 5.72
C PRO A 435 -10.43 13.14 6.82
N LYS A 436 -10.10 13.63 8.01
CA LYS A 436 -10.98 13.64 9.18
C LYS A 436 -10.88 14.98 9.91
N ASP A 437 -11.99 15.65 10.08
CA ASP A 437 -12.07 16.92 10.83
C ASP A 437 -11.83 16.73 12.34
N GLU A 438 -12.00 15.52 12.86
CA GLU A 438 -11.71 15.15 14.23
C GLU A 438 -10.85 13.88 14.28
N ILE A 439 -9.71 13.97 14.98
CA ILE A 439 -8.77 12.88 15.23
C ILE A 439 -8.85 12.53 16.72
N GLU A 440 -9.15 11.28 17.02
CA GLU A 440 -9.08 10.77 18.40
C GLU A 440 -7.79 10.00 18.62
N MET A 441 -7.12 10.26 19.74
CA MET A 441 -5.89 9.57 20.11
C MET A 441 -5.77 9.44 21.62
N MET A 442 -5.00 8.48 22.07
CA MET A 442 -4.67 8.32 23.50
C MET A 442 -3.38 9.06 23.85
N ILE A 443 -3.28 9.56 25.08
CA ILE A 443 -2.05 10.10 25.65
C ILE A 443 -0.92 9.07 25.53
N GLY A 444 0.25 9.53 25.10
CA GLY A 444 1.43 8.70 24.86
C GLY A 444 1.50 8.06 23.47
N ASN A 445 0.46 8.16 22.66
CA ASN A 445 0.48 7.72 21.29
C ASN A 445 0.83 8.88 20.34
N SER A 446 1.22 8.54 19.12
CA SER A 446 1.41 9.48 18.03
C SER A 446 0.66 9.04 16.78
N CYS A 447 0.23 10.00 15.96
CA CYS A 447 -0.38 9.73 14.67
C CYS A 447 -0.06 10.85 13.68
N SER A 448 -0.13 10.55 12.37
CA SER A 448 -0.09 11.58 11.34
C SER A 448 -1.51 12.09 11.05
N PRO A 449 -1.72 13.42 10.89
CA PRO A 449 -3.01 13.96 10.48
C PRO A 449 -3.36 13.60 9.03
N GLN A 450 -2.41 13.07 8.25
CA GLN A 450 -2.58 12.80 6.82
C GLN A 450 -2.99 14.06 6.04
N LEU A 451 -2.28 15.17 6.26
CA LEU A 451 -2.54 16.44 5.59
C LEU A 451 -2.25 16.30 4.09
N ILE A 452 -3.26 16.46 3.25
CA ILE A 452 -3.19 16.26 1.81
C ILE A 452 -3.27 17.62 1.11
N ALA A 453 -2.24 17.93 0.32
CA ALA A 453 -2.27 19.02 -0.63
C ALA A 453 -2.80 18.52 -1.97
N THR A 454 -3.71 19.29 -2.57
CA THR A 454 -4.12 19.17 -3.97
C THR A 454 -3.46 20.29 -4.75
N TYR A 455 -2.71 19.94 -5.77
CA TYR A 455 -1.99 20.88 -6.63
C TYR A 455 -2.81 21.26 -7.86
N HIS A 456 -2.40 22.31 -8.55
CA HIS A 456 -3.13 22.93 -9.66
C HIS A 456 -3.62 21.96 -10.73
N TYR A 457 -2.86 20.94 -11.04
CA TYR A 457 -3.26 19.91 -12.02
C TYR A 457 -3.92 18.68 -11.36
N GLY A 458 -4.44 18.82 -10.15
CA GLY A 458 -5.22 17.79 -9.46
C GLY A 458 -4.42 16.66 -8.82
N HIS A 459 -3.10 16.59 -9.02
CA HIS A 459 -2.29 15.62 -8.28
C HIS A 459 -2.24 15.98 -6.80
N THR A 460 -2.04 14.98 -5.95
CA THR A 460 -2.07 15.16 -4.50
C THR A 460 -0.78 14.67 -3.84
N GLY A 461 -0.48 15.22 -2.68
CA GLY A 461 0.66 14.81 -1.89
C GLY A 461 0.41 14.93 -0.39
N ASN A 462 0.93 13.99 0.40
CA ASN A 462 0.92 14.13 1.85
C ASN A 462 2.02 15.09 2.28
N ILE A 463 1.62 16.21 2.88
CA ILE A 463 2.50 17.31 3.29
C ILE A 463 2.62 17.43 4.81
N SER A 464 2.15 16.44 5.58
CA SER A 464 2.10 16.52 7.05
C SER A 464 3.43 16.93 7.68
N SER A 465 4.56 16.45 7.17
CA SER A 465 5.90 16.80 7.70
C SER A 465 6.46 18.15 7.18
N GLN A 466 5.75 18.79 6.24
CA GLN A 466 6.18 20.04 5.61
C GLN A 466 5.33 21.24 6.05
N ALA A 467 4.17 20.97 6.64
CA ALA A 467 3.23 21.98 7.09
C ALA A 467 3.69 22.61 8.41
N VAL A 468 3.26 23.84 8.63
CA VAL A 468 3.38 24.56 9.90
C VAL A 468 2.09 24.40 10.67
N TYR A 469 2.19 24.08 11.96
CA TYR A 469 1.04 23.83 12.81
C TYR A 469 0.96 24.84 13.94
N GLU A 470 -0.22 25.41 14.15
CA GLU A 470 -0.58 26.21 15.30
C GLU A 470 -1.56 25.40 16.17
N VAL A 471 -1.20 25.17 17.42
CA VAL A 471 -1.99 24.37 18.37
C VAL A 471 -2.42 25.28 19.53
N ASN A 472 -3.70 25.29 19.86
CA ASN A 472 -4.28 26.14 20.91
C ASN A 472 -4.33 25.48 22.31
N SER A 473 -3.76 24.32 22.49
CA SER A 473 -3.89 23.51 23.71
C SER A 473 -2.61 22.73 23.97
N ASP A 474 -2.28 22.50 25.24
CA ASP A 474 -1.18 21.63 25.67
C ASP A 474 -1.59 20.14 25.77
N ALA A 475 -2.79 19.80 25.27
CA ALA A 475 -3.23 18.43 25.16
C ALA A 475 -2.41 17.61 24.17
N ILE A 476 -1.82 18.27 23.20
CA ILE A 476 -0.98 17.64 22.17
C ILE A 476 0.26 18.49 21.87
N ASP A 477 1.29 17.84 21.33
CA ASP A 477 2.38 18.47 20.58
C ASP A 477 2.38 17.96 19.15
N ILE A 478 2.98 18.73 18.23
CA ILE A 478 3.20 18.29 16.84
C ILE A 478 4.67 18.47 16.50
N GLU A 479 5.34 17.37 16.16
CA GLU A 479 6.75 17.34 15.78
C GLU A 479 6.91 16.56 14.46
N ASP A 480 7.61 17.13 13.49
CA ASP A 480 7.85 16.53 12.16
C ASP A 480 6.55 16.01 11.47
N GLY A 481 5.42 16.69 11.69
CA GLY A 481 4.12 16.31 11.14
C GLY A 481 3.43 15.14 11.83
N LEU A 482 3.94 14.71 12.98
CA LEU A 482 3.30 13.74 13.86
C LEU A 482 2.67 14.44 15.07
N ILE A 483 1.45 14.10 15.38
CA ILE A 483 0.71 14.56 16.55
C ILE A 483 1.03 13.62 17.71
N PHE A 484 1.37 14.17 18.88
CA PHE A 484 1.63 13.44 20.11
C PHE A 484 0.59 13.81 21.18
N GLY A 485 -0.12 12.84 21.72
CA GLY A 485 -1.01 13.06 22.86
C GLY A 485 -0.22 13.29 24.16
N ARG A 486 -0.42 14.43 24.81
CA ARG A 486 0.31 14.82 26.04
C ARG A 486 -0.57 14.81 27.27
N LYS A 487 -1.75 15.38 27.18
CA LYS A 487 -2.73 15.46 28.26
C LYS A 487 -4.13 15.19 27.74
N GLU A 488 -5.03 14.84 28.61
CA GLU A 488 -6.44 14.77 28.28
C GLU A 488 -6.99 16.15 27.92
N GLY A 489 -7.66 16.23 26.78
CA GLY A 489 -8.24 17.48 26.31
C GLY A 489 -8.53 17.50 24.82
N ILE A 490 -8.98 18.66 24.39
CA ILE A 490 -9.26 18.94 22.99
C ILE A 490 -8.32 20.05 22.53
N ALA A 491 -7.66 19.83 21.40
CA ALA A 491 -6.85 20.81 20.71
C ALA A 491 -7.45 21.15 19.34
N ASN A 492 -7.61 22.43 19.06
CA ASN A 492 -7.87 22.88 17.70
C ASN A 492 -6.52 23.17 17.03
N VAL A 493 -6.32 22.57 15.90
CA VAL A 493 -5.09 22.67 15.12
C VAL A 493 -5.38 23.42 13.85
N LYS A 494 -4.60 24.48 13.59
CA LYS A 494 -4.56 25.13 12.30
C LYS A 494 -3.26 24.69 11.62
N ALA A 495 -3.37 24.14 10.42
CA ALA A 495 -2.25 23.73 9.60
C ALA A 495 -2.14 24.64 8.37
N SER A 496 -0.94 25.11 8.08
CA SER A 496 -0.65 25.91 6.90
C SER A 496 0.52 25.30 6.11
N TYR A 497 0.42 25.32 4.82
CA TYR A 497 1.47 24.88 3.91
C TYR A 497 1.72 25.95 2.86
N THR A 498 2.96 26.32 2.72
CA THR A 498 3.42 27.24 1.66
C THR A 498 4.19 26.43 0.62
N ASP A 499 3.73 26.49 -0.61
CA ASP A 499 4.38 25.81 -1.72
C ASP A 499 5.67 26.55 -2.17
N PRO A 500 6.48 25.95 -3.06
CA PRO A 500 7.69 26.59 -3.57
C PRO A 500 7.46 27.87 -4.40
N LEU A 501 6.20 28.19 -4.73
CA LEU A 501 5.79 29.41 -5.45
C LEU A 501 5.25 30.49 -4.51
N ASP A 502 5.46 30.33 -3.21
CA ASP A 502 4.99 31.23 -2.14
C ASP A 502 3.45 31.32 -2.01
N ASN A 503 2.69 30.32 -2.52
CA ASN A 503 1.25 30.25 -2.24
C ASN A 503 1.01 29.48 -0.95
N THR A 504 0.24 30.07 -0.03
CA THR A 504 -0.09 29.44 1.24
C THR A 504 -1.56 29.00 1.24
N GLN A 505 -1.77 27.74 1.63
CA GLN A 505 -3.09 27.18 1.87
C GLN A 505 -3.20 26.70 3.33
N GLU A 506 -4.39 26.82 3.89
CA GLU A 506 -4.65 26.54 5.30
C GLU A 506 -5.83 25.59 5.45
N THR A 507 -5.77 24.79 6.49
CA THR A 507 -6.91 23.97 6.94
C THR A 507 -6.90 23.89 8.47
N SER A 508 -8.03 23.45 9.06
CA SER A 508 -8.12 23.27 10.51
C SER A 508 -8.82 21.97 10.83
N PHE A 509 -8.41 21.35 11.91
CA PHE A 509 -9.00 20.13 12.43
C PHE A 509 -8.91 20.08 13.95
N THR A 510 -9.64 19.18 14.56
CA THR A 510 -9.68 18.99 16.00
C THR A 510 -8.97 17.68 16.38
N VAL A 511 -8.19 17.72 17.46
CA VAL A 511 -7.60 16.51 18.05
C VAL A 511 -8.14 16.33 19.45
N ARG A 512 -8.75 15.18 19.71
CA ARG A 512 -9.21 14.76 21.04
C ARG A 512 -8.19 13.79 21.61
N SER A 513 -7.40 14.26 22.60
CA SER A 513 -6.47 13.43 23.35
C SER A 513 -7.20 12.83 24.56
N THR A 514 -7.27 11.50 24.62
CA THR A 514 -7.95 10.76 25.66
C THR A 514 -6.98 10.14 26.65
N PHE A 515 -7.42 9.96 27.86
CA PHE A 515 -6.61 9.40 28.93
C PHE A 515 -6.10 7.98 28.60
N PHE A 516 -4.80 7.78 28.79
CA PHE A 516 -4.19 6.46 28.72
C PHE A 516 -3.49 6.16 30.05
N PRO A 517 -4.04 5.27 30.89
CA PRO A 517 -3.57 5.09 32.26
C PRO A 517 -2.13 4.61 32.35
N PHE A 518 -1.62 3.89 31.34
CA PHE A 518 -0.27 3.32 31.39
C PHE A 518 0.79 4.15 30.68
N SER A 519 0.54 5.44 30.49
CA SER A 519 1.53 6.38 29.99
C SER A 519 2.71 6.54 30.95
N ALA A 520 3.90 6.73 30.42
CA ALA A 520 5.15 6.90 31.18
C ALA A 520 5.11 8.10 32.14
N GLN A 521 4.32 9.14 31.85
CA GLN A 521 4.18 10.33 32.70
C GLN A 521 3.64 10.03 34.10
N TYR A 522 2.92 8.91 34.29
CA TYR A 522 2.36 8.51 35.58
C TYR A 522 3.26 7.54 36.34
N ILE A 523 4.42 7.16 35.78
CA ILE A 523 5.33 6.22 36.42
C ILE A 523 5.98 6.86 37.65
N ASN A 524 5.72 6.24 38.81
CA ASN A 524 6.45 6.50 40.03
C ASN A 524 7.38 5.30 40.33
N THR A 525 8.69 5.59 40.34
CA THR A 525 9.72 4.59 40.59
C THR A 525 10.01 4.39 42.07
N ASP A 526 9.43 5.21 42.96
CA ASP A 526 9.70 5.26 44.39
C ASP A 526 8.44 5.03 45.23
N LEU A 527 7.57 4.13 44.81
CA LEU A 527 6.40 3.72 45.62
C LEU A 527 6.88 2.93 46.84
N PHE A 528 7.88 2.05 46.69
CA PHE A 528 8.57 1.38 47.78
C PHE A 528 9.94 0.82 47.27
N ALA A 529 11.02 1.04 48.03
CA ALA A 529 12.36 0.54 47.80
C ALA A 529 12.96 0.94 46.44
N GLN A 530 12.82 2.19 46.08
CA GLN A 530 13.33 2.90 44.91
C GLN A 530 13.76 2.00 43.72
N GLY A 531 12.85 1.80 42.78
CA GLY A 531 13.08 1.03 41.57
C GLY A 531 13.74 1.85 40.46
N LYS A 532 13.92 1.23 39.30
CA LYS A 532 14.39 1.88 38.06
C LYS A 532 13.45 1.54 36.91
N TYR A 533 13.11 2.54 36.14
CA TYR A 533 12.41 2.39 34.87
C TYR A 533 13.37 2.65 33.72
N TYR A 534 13.46 1.73 32.78
CA TYR A 534 14.25 1.86 31.56
C TYR A 534 13.29 2.09 30.38
N GLU A 535 13.12 3.34 30.01
CA GLU A 535 12.14 3.77 29.04
C GLU A 535 12.29 3.12 27.67
N LYS A 536 13.52 3.07 27.15
CA LYS A 536 13.83 2.46 25.83
C LYS A 536 13.43 0.98 25.72
N THR A 537 13.40 0.25 26.80
CA THR A 537 13.09 -1.18 26.83
C THR A 537 11.78 -1.51 27.52
N HIS A 538 11.09 -0.49 28.02
CA HIS A 538 9.88 -0.60 28.86
C HIS A 538 10.09 -1.61 30.01
N THR A 539 11.25 -1.50 30.67
CA THR A 539 11.64 -2.42 31.75
C THR A 539 11.44 -1.78 33.11
N PHE A 540 10.66 -2.45 33.93
CA PHE A 540 10.44 -2.10 35.33
C PHE A 540 11.32 -2.99 36.20
N ALA A 541 12.19 -2.37 37.01
CA ALA A 541 13.07 -3.04 37.96
C ALA A 541 12.71 -2.56 39.38
N PRO A 542 11.71 -3.14 40.04
CA PRO A 542 11.22 -2.65 41.34
C PRO A 542 12.21 -2.84 42.48
N GLY A 543 13.29 -3.60 42.28
CA GLY A 543 14.24 -3.91 43.34
C GLY A 543 13.78 -5.05 44.24
N GLN A 544 14.57 -5.33 45.29
CA GLN A 544 14.23 -6.39 46.25
C GLN A 544 13.08 -5.98 47.11
N TRP A 545 11.97 -6.73 47.09
CA TRP A 545 10.71 -6.45 47.80
C TRP A 545 10.11 -5.10 47.37
N GLY A 546 10.59 -4.55 46.23
CA GLY A 546 10.23 -3.21 45.75
C GLY A 546 8.90 -3.16 45.03
N GLN A 547 8.39 -1.96 44.91
CA GLN A 547 7.14 -1.67 44.21
C GLN A 547 7.24 -0.36 43.44
N MET A 548 6.92 -0.39 42.15
CA MET A 548 6.91 0.77 41.26
C MET A 548 5.85 0.60 40.17
N GLY A 549 5.38 1.69 39.62
CA GLY A 549 4.36 1.65 38.57
C GLY A 549 3.68 2.98 38.39
N TRP A 550 2.44 2.99 37.99
CA TRP A 550 1.66 4.20 37.68
C TRP A 550 0.93 4.68 38.91
N GLU A 551 1.02 5.98 39.20
CA GLU A 551 0.32 6.67 40.29
C GLU A 551 -0.54 7.81 39.74
N TYR A 552 -1.83 7.78 40.05
CA TYR A 552 -2.83 8.75 39.58
C TYR A 552 -3.29 9.62 40.75
N LYS A 553 -2.81 10.88 40.78
CA LYS A 553 -3.10 11.81 41.91
C LYS A 553 -4.58 12.04 42.11
N ASP A 554 -5.35 12.12 41.04
CA ASP A 554 -6.81 12.37 41.09
C ASP A 554 -7.64 11.10 40.90
N GLY A 555 -6.99 9.95 40.76
CA GLY A 555 -7.62 8.68 40.43
C GLY A 555 -7.83 8.49 38.93
N ALA A 556 -7.89 7.23 38.51
CA ALA A 556 -8.18 6.84 37.14
C ALA A 556 -9.46 6.00 37.10
N ASP A 557 -10.39 6.36 36.21
CA ASP A 557 -11.61 5.57 35.96
C ASP A 557 -11.32 4.51 34.91
N MET A 558 -11.27 3.24 35.29
CA MET A 558 -11.10 2.09 34.41
C MET A 558 -12.38 1.24 34.33
N SER A 559 -13.51 1.72 34.86
CA SER A 559 -14.76 0.96 34.93
C SER A 559 -15.42 0.69 33.58
N GLY A 560 -15.07 1.45 32.58
CA GLY A 560 -15.53 1.24 31.17
C GLY A 560 -14.96 0.00 30.50
N TYR A 561 -13.97 -0.67 31.10
CA TYR A 561 -13.27 -1.79 30.47
C TYR A 561 -13.48 -3.10 31.25
N LYS A 562 -13.45 -4.21 30.49
CA LYS A 562 -13.57 -5.55 31.08
C LYS A 562 -12.25 -6.11 31.54
N TYR A 563 -11.18 -5.85 30.80
CA TYR A 563 -9.90 -6.49 31.01
C TYR A 563 -8.76 -5.48 31.05
N LEU A 564 -7.85 -5.68 31.99
CA LEU A 564 -6.49 -5.19 31.96
C LEU A 564 -5.60 -6.30 31.42
N VAL A 565 -4.87 -6.02 30.33
CA VAL A 565 -3.99 -6.96 29.63
C VAL A 565 -2.56 -6.49 29.73
N ILE A 566 -1.66 -7.40 30.12
CA ILE A 566 -0.22 -7.16 30.15
C ILE A 566 0.45 -8.23 29.31
N LYS A 567 1.23 -7.80 28.33
CA LYS A 567 2.11 -8.66 27.52
C LYS A 567 3.56 -8.41 27.93
N LEU A 568 4.24 -9.44 28.38
CA LEU A 568 5.65 -9.37 28.74
C LEU A 568 6.52 -9.83 27.57
N LYS A 569 7.71 -9.24 27.44
CA LYS A 569 8.74 -9.70 26.47
C LYS A 569 9.35 -11.01 26.92
N THR A 570 9.53 -11.18 28.21
CA THR A 570 10.07 -12.39 28.84
C THR A 570 9.27 -12.75 30.09
N THR A 571 9.33 -14.00 30.49
CA THR A 571 8.72 -14.46 31.74
C THR A 571 9.36 -13.78 32.96
N SER A 572 8.57 -13.50 33.99
CA SER A 572 9.04 -12.89 35.24
C SER A 572 8.39 -13.56 36.46
N SER A 573 9.08 -14.56 37.00
CA SER A 573 8.64 -15.21 38.26
C SER A 573 8.94 -14.33 39.47
N ASN A 574 8.27 -14.58 40.59
CA ASN A 574 8.33 -13.76 41.80
C ASN A 574 7.95 -12.29 41.55
N SER A 575 7.02 -12.07 40.65
CA SER A 575 6.51 -10.76 40.28
C SER A 575 4.99 -10.82 40.08
N HIS A 576 4.30 -9.77 40.50
CA HIS A 576 2.87 -9.65 40.27
C HIS A 576 2.46 -8.17 40.19
N LEU A 577 1.23 -7.91 39.76
CA LEU A 577 0.64 -6.59 39.72
C LEU A 577 -0.24 -6.34 40.95
N ASN A 578 -0.13 -5.16 41.53
CA ASN A 578 -1.00 -4.67 42.57
C ASN A 578 -1.79 -3.45 42.09
N ILE A 579 -3.08 -3.40 42.41
CA ILE A 579 -3.98 -2.27 42.11
C ILE A 579 -4.54 -1.75 43.39
N PHE A 580 -4.34 -0.46 43.67
CA PHE A 580 -4.84 0.24 44.86
C PHE A 580 -5.84 1.32 44.45
N THR A 581 -6.87 1.48 45.24
CA THR A 581 -7.88 2.54 45.08
C THR A 581 -7.69 3.70 46.06
N GLU A 582 -6.66 3.62 46.87
CA GLU A 582 -6.21 4.66 47.78
C GLU A 582 -4.76 5.03 47.43
N GLY A 583 -4.34 6.24 47.68
CA GLY A 583 -3.04 6.78 47.28
C GLY A 583 -1.84 6.26 48.10
N SER A 584 -1.94 5.04 48.61
CA SER A 584 -0.87 4.42 49.39
C SER A 584 -0.81 2.90 49.15
N ILE A 585 0.38 2.38 49.02
CA ILE A 585 0.63 0.92 48.91
C ILE A 585 0.34 0.13 50.21
N TRP A 586 0.12 0.81 51.29
CA TRP A 586 -0.19 0.20 52.60
C TRP A 586 -1.72 0.01 52.84
N THR A 587 -2.50 0.27 51.81
CA THR A 587 -3.95 0.10 51.81
C THR A 587 -4.35 -1.23 51.15
N PRO A 588 -5.62 -1.70 51.35
CA PRO A 588 -6.09 -2.90 50.70
C PRO A 588 -5.97 -2.81 49.17
N CYS A 589 -5.45 -3.88 48.52
CA CYS A 589 -5.25 -3.93 47.07
C CYS A 589 -5.85 -5.19 46.45
N CYS A 590 -6.02 -5.13 45.13
CA CYS A 590 -6.22 -6.28 44.29
C CYS A 590 -4.86 -6.70 43.70
N SER A 591 -4.42 -7.93 43.97
CA SER A 591 -3.18 -8.46 43.41
C SER A 591 -3.45 -9.55 42.38
N THR A 592 -2.72 -9.54 41.27
CA THR A 592 -2.70 -10.70 40.38
C THR A 592 -1.93 -11.86 41.03
N PRO A 593 -2.14 -13.10 40.60
CA PRO A 593 -1.20 -14.18 40.89
C PRO A 593 0.21 -13.85 40.40
N ASP A 594 1.21 -14.55 40.94
CA ASP A 594 2.58 -14.49 40.42
C ASP A 594 2.60 -14.75 38.90
N PHE A 595 3.39 -13.97 38.17
CA PHE A 595 3.45 -14.08 36.70
C PHE A 595 4.04 -15.43 36.26
N GLY A 596 4.98 -15.96 37.02
CA GLY A 596 5.57 -17.28 36.78
C GLY A 596 6.15 -17.40 35.38
N SER A 597 5.69 -18.42 34.66
CA SER A 597 6.09 -18.68 33.26
C SER A 597 5.17 -18.01 32.21
N LYS A 598 4.26 -17.15 32.62
CA LYS A 598 3.31 -16.49 31.73
C LYS A 598 3.91 -15.21 31.15
N THR A 599 3.69 -15.01 29.84
CA THR A 599 3.98 -13.74 29.15
C THR A 599 2.70 -12.95 28.83
N LEU A 600 1.55 -13.58 28.96
CA LEU A 600 0.24 -12.92 28.87
C LEU A 600 -0.47 -12.99 30.24
N ILE A 601 -0.68 -11.85 30.86
CA ILE A 601 -1.39 -11.69 32.13
C ILE A 601 -2.67 -10.91 31.85
N VAL A 602 -3.80 -11.43 32.31
CA VAL A 602 -5.11 -10.81 32.14
C VAL A 602 -5.81 -10.72 33.50
N LEU A 603 -6.25 -9.52 33.83
CA LEU A 603 -7.11 -9.28 34.98
C LEU A 603 -8.51 -8.84 34.48
N ASN A 604 -9.55 -9.58 34.88
CA ASN A 604 -10.91 -9.19 34.62
C ASN A 604 -11.36 -8.13 35.65
N LEU A 605 -11.45 -6.88 35.22
CA LEU A 605 -11.78 -5.74 36.07
C LEU A 605 -13.22 -5.78 36.63
N GLN A 606 -14.16 -6.39 35.88
CA GLN A 606 -15.55 -6.49 36.32
C GLN A 606 -15.76 -7.49 37.47
N THR A 607 -14.85 -8.46 37.59
CA THR A 607 -14.91 -9.48 38.65
C THR A 607 -13.77 -9.37 39.66
N ALA A 608 -12.87 -8.41 39.46
CA ALA A 608 -11.74 -8.17 40.36
C ALA A 608 -12.20 -7.85 41.77
N LYS A 609 -11.47 -8.39 42.76
CA LYS A 609 -11.73 -8.20 44.16
C LYS A 609 -10.47 -7.84 44.92
N TYR A 610 -10.61 -7.12 46.02
CA TYR A 610 -9.48 -6.94 46.91
C TYR A 610 -8.99 -8.29 47.43
N THR A 611 -7.72 -8.55 47.28
CA THR A 611 -7.06 -9.83 47.63
C THR A 611 -6.26 -9.73 48.92
N SER A 612 -5.75 -8.54 49.25
CA SER A 612 -4.97 -8.31 50.46
C SER A 612 -5.84 -8.44 51.74
N ASP A 613 -5.16 -8.76 52.85
CA ASP A 613 -5.82 -8.77 54.16
C ASP A 613 -6.24 -7.36 54.53
N GLY A 614 -7.42 -7.28 55.19
CA GLY A 614 -8.02 -6.01 55.57
C GLY A 614 -9.55 -6.02 55.48
N ASN A 615 -10.17 -4.92 55.82
CA ASN A 615 -11.62 -4.77 55.88
C ASN A 615 -12.34 -4.83 54.53
N LYS A 616 -11.58 -4.71 53.40
CA LYS A 616 -12.11 -4.78 52.03
C LYS A 616 -11.93 -6.15 51.36
N LYS A 617 -11.20 -7.08 51.98
CA LYS A 617 -10.91 -8.39 51.36
C LYS A 617 -12.17 -9.11 50.87
N GLY A 618 -12.16 -9.53 49.62
CA GLY A 618 -13.28 -10.20 48.96
C GLY A 618 -14.38 -9.29 48.39
N GLN A 619 -14.37 -7.99 48.71
CA GLN A 619 -15.27 -7.01 48.10
C GLN A 619 -14.84 -6.72 46.66
N ALA A 620 -15.75 -6.25 45.82
CA ALA A 620 -15.44 -5.83 44.46
C ALA A 620 -14.44 -4.66 44.44
N LEU A 621 -13.48 -4.70 43.57
CA LEU A 621 -12.50 -3.61 43.33
C LEU A 621 -13.25 -2.38 42.80
N ASP A 622 -13.02 -1.23 43.41
CA ASP A 622 -13.53 0.05 42.89
C ASP A 622 -12.72 0.50 41.68
N THR A 623 -13.17 0.08 40.51
CA THR A 623 -12.48 0.40 39.23
C THR A 623 -12.71 1.83 38.75
N LYS A 624 -13.60 2.62 39.43
CA LYS A 624 -13.80 4.03 39.11
C LYS A 624 -12.74 4.94 39.73
N ASN A 625 -12.03 4.46 40.74
CA ASN A 625 -11.04 5.27 41.44
C ASN A 625 -9.75 4.49 41.68
N ILE A 626 -9.08 4.09 40.60
CA ILE A 626 -7.76 3.47 40.67
C ILE A 626 -6.72 4.56 40.96
N ARG A 627 -5.99 4.44 42.06
CA ARG A 627 -4.94 5.41 42.45
C ARG A 627 -3.55 4.94 42.10
N ILE A 628 -3.28 3.64 42.21
CA ILE A 628 -1.96 3.07 41.94
C ILE A 628 -2.15 1.73 41.17
N VAL A 629 -1.40 1.56 40.09
CA VAL A 629 -1.18 0.28 39.44
C VAL A 629 0.32 0.02 39.44
N SER A 630 0.79 -1.00 40.15
CA SER A 630 2.21 -1.17 40.36
C SER A 630 2.65 -2.63 40.22
N PHE A 631 3.87 -2.80 39.69
CA PHE A 631 4.57 -4.06 39.74
C PHE A 631 5.28 -4.22 41.08
N TRP A 632 5.10 -5.37 41.69
CA TRP A 632 5.89 -5.82 42.81
C TRP A 632 6.90 -6.87 42.38
N GLY A 633 8.11 -6.84 42.90
CA GLY A 633 9.16 -7.80 42.64
C GLY A 633 9.88 -8.27 43.87
N ASN A 634 10.22 -9.56 43.92
CA ASN A 634 11.05 -10.15 44.96
C ASN A 634 12.41 -10.55 44.37
N GLY A 635 13.43 -9.78 44.68
CA GLY A 635 14.75 -9.93 44.13
C GLY A 635 15.05 -8.91 43.03
N ASN A 636 16.09 -9.10 42.26
CA ASN A 636 16.46 -8.20 41.17
C ASN A 636 15.68 -8.55 39.88
N GLN A 637 14.37 -8.51 39.96
CA GLN A 637 13.52 -8.82 38.81
C GLN A 637 13.50 -7.66 37.80
N ASN A 638 13.62 -7.99 36.54
CA ASN A 638 13.40 -7.08 35.43
C ASN A 638 12.12 -7.48 34.70
N ILE A 639 11.04 -6.71 34.91
CA ILE A 639 9.73 -6.94 34.28
C ILE A 639 9.73 -6.18 32.97
N MET A 640 9.96 -6.88 31.87
CA MET A 640 10.01 -6.30 30.52
C MET A 640 8.60 -6.30 29.92
N VAL A 641 7.96 -5.14 29.92
CA VAL A 641 6.61 -4.98 29.35
C VAL A 641 6.74 -4.78 27.84
N ASN A 642 6.09 -5.65 27.08
CA ASN A 642 5.93 -5.47 25.65
C ASN A 642 4.76 -4.55 25.35
N ASP A 643 3.64 -4.75 26.07
CA ASP A 643 2.42 -3.98 25.88
C ASP A 643 1.54 -4.06 27.14
N MET A 644 0.81 -2.98 27.45
CA MET A 644 -0.15 -2.94 28.55
C MET A 644 -1.31 -2.03 28.19
N TYR A 645 -2.54 -2.55 28.29
CA TYR A 645 -3.72 -1.82 27.84
C TYR A 645 -5.01 -2.34 28.50
N LEU A 646 -6.06 -1.56 28.35
CA LEU A 646 -7.42 -1.90 28.71
C LEU A 646 -8.20 -2.31 27.47
N THR A 647 -9.12 -3.28 27.59
CA THR A 647 -9.95 -3.74 26.47
C THR A 647 -11.27 -4.35 26.93
N ASN A 648 -12.27 -4.28 26.06
CA ASN A 648 -13.55 -5.00 26.20
C ASN A 648 -13.59 -6.29 25.37
N ASN A 649 -12.60 -6.51 24.52
CA ASN A 649 -12.55 -7.66 23.63
C ASN A 649 -12.33 -8.97 24.39
N SER A 650 -13.15 -9.96 24.12
CA SER A 650 -13.09 -11.27 24.80
C SER A 650 -11.89 -12.14 24.42
N ASP A 651 -11.23 -11.82 23.30
CA ASP A 651 -9.97 -12.42 22.85
C ASP A 651 -8.74 -11.70 23.40
N TYR A 652 -8.95 -10.69 24.24
CA TYR A 652 -7.91 -9.85 24.84
C TYR A 652 -7.08 -9.05 23.83
N SER A 653 -7.58 -8.85 22.62
CA SER A 653 -6.96 -7.92 21.66
C SER A 653 -7.17 -6.47 22.10
N ARG A 654 -6.29 -5.56 21.65
CA ARG A 654 -6.54 -4.12 21.80
C ARG A 654 -7.85 -3.74 21.13
N GLU A 655 -8.59 -2.83 21.72
CA GLU A 655 -9.67 -2.17 21.02
C GLU A 655 -9.08 -1.42 19.82
N LYS A 656 -9.71 -1.56 18.67
CA LYS A 656 -9.32 -0.79 17.49
C LYS A 656 -9.61 0.67 17.78
N THR A 657 -8.59 1.44 18.07
CA THR A 657 -8.70 2.89 18.01
C THR A 657 -8.79 3.28 16.54
N THR A 658 -9.71 4.16 16.21
CA THR A 658 -9.87 4.75 14.88
C THR A 658 -8.72 5.71 14.52
N GLY A 659 -7.56 5.56 15.15
CA GLY A 659 -6.31 6.25 14.88
C GLY A 659 -5.19 5.24 14.61
N VAL A 660 -4.42 5.48 13.57
CA VAL A 660 -3.30 4.61 13.15
C VAL A 660 -2.22 4.64 14.24
N ALA A 661 -2.04 3.53 14.94
CA ALA A 661 -0.88 3.35 15.81
C ALA A 661 0.36 3.09 14.94
N VAL A 662 1.35 3.96 15.01
CA VAL A 662 2.69 3.68 14.48
C VAL A 662 3.35 2.69 15.44
N VAL A 663 3.59 1.49 14.99
CA VAL A 663 4.46 0.54 15.70
C VAL A 663 5.90 1.00 15.46
N GLU A 664 6.53 1.56 16.47
CA GLU A 664 7.98 1.78 16.43
C GLU A 664 8.67 0.41 16.43
N SER A 665 9.29 0.06 15.31
CA SER A 665 10.28 -1.02 15.28
C SER A 665 11.57 -0.48 15.88
N GLU A 666 12.00 -1.02 17.02
CA GLU A 666 13.34 -0.84 17.56
C GLU A 666 14.36 -1.54 16.64
N ASP A 667 14.74 -0.89 15.55
CA ASP A 667 15.99 -1.18 14.88
C ASP A 667 16.98 -0.06 15.23
N GLN A 668 18.16 -0.44 15.66
CA GLN A 668 19.30 0.46 15.81
C GLN A 668 19.38 1.29 14.52
N GLN A 669 19.13 2.60 14.63
CA GLN A 669 19.12 3.47 13.47
C GLN A 669 20.51 3.51 12.85
N VAL A 670 20.69 2.70 11.84
CA VAL A 670 21.85 2.73 10.98
C VAL A 670 21.54 3.77 9.89
N VAL A 671 22.41 4.74 9.76
CA VAL A 671 22.23 5.85 8.82
C VAL A 671 23.41 5.97 7.86
N ASP A 672 23.12 6.45 6.67
CA ASP A 672 24.15 6.89 5.74
C ASP A 672 24.48 8.37 5.95
N VAL A 673 25.74 8.70 5.75
CA VAL A 673 26.24 10.10 5.79
C VAL A 673 26.65 10.50 4.38
N TRP A 674 26.12 11.64 3.92
CA TRP A 674 26.36 12.16 2.60
C TRP A 674 26.94 13.57 2.67
N SER A 675 27.83 13.92 1.74
CA SER A 675 28.22 15.32 1.54
C SER A 675 27.06 16.12 0.94
N MET A 676 27.12 17.43 1.01
CA MET A 676 26.13 18.31 0.35
C MET A 676 26.11 18.20 -1.18
N THR A 677 27.13 17.58 -1.77
CA THR A 677 27.20 17.29 -3.21
C THR A 677 26.64 15.91 -3.57
N GLY A 678 26.03 15.20 -2.60
CA GLY A 678 25.42 13.87 -2.81
C GLY A 678 26.44 12.72 -2.87
N GLN A 679 27.66 12.91 -2.45
CA GLN A 679 28.66 11.84 -2.35
C GLN A 679 28.52 11.11 -1.02
N PRO A 680 28.50 9.78 -0.99
CA PRO A 680 28.46 9.03 0.26
C PRO A 680 29.79 9.19 1.00
N VAL A 681 29.72 9.60 2.26
CA VAL A 681 30.87 9.76 3.17
C VAL A 681 31.01 8.59 4.12
N LYS A 682 29.88 8.11 4.65
CA LYS A 682 29.77 6.88 5.43
C LYS A 682 28.51 6.14 5.06
N LYS A 683 28.54 4.82 5.08
CA LYS A 683 27.39 3.95 4.82
C LYS A 683 27.11 3.05 6.00
N ALA A 684 25.83 2.88 6.31
CA ALA A 684 25.33 1.93 7.31
C ALA A 684 26.04 2.07 8.67
N VAL A 685 26.19 3.30 9.18
CA VAL A 685 26.80 3.58 10.49
C VAL A 685 25.71 3.84 11.54
N ASN A 686 25.97 3.40 12.79
CA ASN A 686 25.07 3.74 13.89
C ASN A 686 24.97 5.27 14.02
N ILE A 687 23.76 5.79 14.24
CA ILE A 687 23.49 7.22 14.29
C ILE A 687 24.40 7.95 15.30
N ASP A 688 24.72 7.31 16.41
CA ASP A 688 25.62 7.87 17.45
C ASP A 688 27.07 8.01 16.98
N GLN A 689 27.47 7.32 15.91
CA GLN A 689 28.80 7.33 15.32
C GLN A 689 28.84 8.07 13.97
N ALA A 690 27.69 8.51 13.48
CA ALA A 690 27.55 9.07 12.15
C ALA A 690 28.41 10.32 11.95
N THR A 691 28.55 11.15 12.98
CA THR A 691 29.29 12.43 12.93
C THR A 691 30.75 12.33 13.37
N GLN A 692 31.17 11.22 13.93
CA GLN A 692 32.55 11.05 14.44
C GLN A 692 33.56 11.03 13.30
N GLY A 693 34.63 11.84 13.43
CA GLY A 693 35.74 11.89 12.46
C GLY A 693 35.40 12.55 11.13
N LEU A 694 34.28 13.24 11.01
CA LEU A 694 33.99 14.09 9.87
C LEU A 694 34.75 15.42 9.98
N VAL A 695 35.25 15.92 8.85
CA VAL A 695 35.87 17.24 8.79
C VAL A 695 34.79 18.34 8.94
N PRO A 696 35.13 19.54 9.42
CA PRO A 696 34.14 20.62 9.52
C PRO A 696 33.44 20.90 8.20
N GLY A 697 32.11 20.98 8.23
CA GLY A 697 31.31 21.17 7.03
C GLY A 697 29.86 20.75 7.21
N PHE A 698 29.07 20.91 6.16
CA PHE A 698 27.67 20.44 6.14
C PHE A 698 27.57 19.03 5.55
N TYR A 699 26.79 18.18 6.22
CA TYR A 699 26.54 16.80 5.82
C TYR A 699 25.04 16.50 5.92
N ILE A 700 24.61 15.48 5.19
CA ILE A 700 23.28 14.86 5.36
C ILE A 700 23.53 13.56 6.12
N VAL A 701 23.03 13.48 7.35
CA VAL A 701 23.10 12.30 8.21
C VAL A 701 21.71 11.67 8.26
N GLY A 702 21.54 10.53 7.62
CA GLY A 702 20.22 9.99 7.39
C GLY A 702 19.37 10.96 6.53
N LYS A 703 18.40 11.60 7.15
CA LYS A 703 17.54 12.60 6.48
C LYS A 703 17.78 14.05 7.01
N LYS A 704 18.72 14.25 7.92
CA LYS A 704 18.95 15.57 8.57
C LYS A 704 20.22 16.22 8.05
N LYS A 705 20.14 17.52 7.78
CA LYS A 705 21.32 18.35 7.50
C LYS A 705 22.02 18.69 8.81
N VAL A 706 23.29 18.32 8.94
CA VAL A 706 24.10 18.49 10.15
C VAL A 706 25.32 19.36 9.84
N LEU A 707 25.60 20.34 10.66
CA LEU A 707 26.82 21.14 10.61
C LEU A 707 27.84 20.53 11.59
N ILE A 708 28.96 20.07 11.07
CA ILE A 708 30.12 19.66 11.86
C ILE A 708 31.00 20.89 12.00
N LYS A 709 31.28 21.31 13.24
CA LYS A 709 32.09 22.49 13.58
C LYS A 709 33.57 22.15 13.76
#